data_7e0498ee5c8ad5fb515549e9f5c25ca5
#
_entry.id   7e0498ee5c8ad5fb515549e9f5c25ca5
#
_cell.length_a   1.000
_cell.length_b   1.000
_cell.length_c   1.000
_cell.angle_alpha   90.00
_cell.angle_beta   90.00
_cell.angle_gamma   90.00
#
_symmetry.space_group_name_H-M   'P 1'
#
loop_
_entity.id
_entity.type
_entity.pdbx_description
1 polymer ?
#
loop_
_entity_poly.entity_id
_entity_poly.type
_entity_poly.pdbx_seq_one_letter_code
_entity_poly.pdbx_strand_id
1 'polypeptide(L)'
;MVKNKKVDVILPSSRAHRPRTKLKIPLENNEIHVQDSDASAKVAISVNRHSATYAIPKKEVAVTNNTNHTIEQTSNNDDNDGSVNKMKDETAEDMSKKKSNKSNKSNKSKKQYGSFWDNHREKRKAKKELAARRRAEYLATLPKEPVKRFFARLHPKRVFKWWFSWRGQKAILKFILVIIVLAVIGIGGLFLYYKKDLDAIRLDEMSIEETANTYLDRNGELLWKDTGSNNYRLVVPQEDISPYMYQATIAIEDRNFYNHIGVDLIGLARAIVSTVTGKQVQGGSTLTQQLIKQVYFADEAQSANRGGLARKIKELILAIELERMYNKDQIITMYLNQSPYGGRRNGVESAAQTYFGKSAKDLTLAESALLAAIPNNPAVLDPYNDYGHEQLIWRQQYTLDVMAEMGFITQEEANTAKEVDILGAIRPESSQYADMKAPHFVLEVKKQLEEKYGISTMRAGGWTITTTLDYRAQKIAEEAIAIGADHMYINNSDDVAMVSLDVETSQVIAMVGSVDFFNSTYGELNVTTDSLVEPGSTIKPILDYAPLFMQREGINYGPGTILRDENINSIYCAGYVGRCSLANVTNTFYGDVTIRFSLGHSLNIAAVKALYINGIDNSLEIAHALGDKSYCANRSSYGLSIAIGSGCNVRMVEHANAYASLARGGSYKDISYVLEVKNSAGDIIESWVDSPATRVVDEQVAYMISDILSDSSARFGIYAPGGSRSTGFIVPDVWTATKTGTTTTTNSSETKDSLMESYSTAVSTFVWNGNHDGSGLTDSYADVTAPVIAHYMEHVHKDVYEPDGRWHYGDEPVRPAGIQTLTVAGKTDIWPSWFNKDKNSGVAKEELTFNRYNHLLASTCTQESFKVQIEVTKITDPLTGEESYEVPEPYNKEESDKCNYVPPEVAISTSGSNVLVSIRKGSYDIAGATLYVDGKAINSISIDPNTGILSGYTIDGSESSLKIALSDSAGYIATSEITLTPTKPTINIDSNDTDQSDSGS
;
A
#
# COMPACT_ATOMS: atom_id res chain seq x y z
N MET A 1 -16.68 59.20 9.50
CA MET A 1 -17.78 58.29 9.14
C MET A 1 -17.19 57.19 8.27
N VAL A 2 -16.84 56.09 8.85
CA VAL A 2 -16.21 54.95 8.14
C VAL A 2 -17.33 53.92 7.84
N LYS A 3 -17.56 53.62 6.58
CA LYS A 3 -18.51 52.60 6.13
C LYS A 3 -17.92 51.22 6.34
N ASN A 4 -18.48 50.43 7.24
CA ASN A 4 -18.23 49.01 7.40
C ASN A 4 -18.68 48.25 6.14
N LYS A 5 -17.77 47.61 5.43
CA LYS A 5 -18.09 46.57 4.44
C LYS A 5 -18.28 45.24 5.16
N LYS A 6 -19.43 44.63 5.01
CA LYS A 6 -19.70 43.25 5.43
C LYS A 6 -19.35 42.32 4.27
N VAL A 7 -18.63 41.26 4.58
CA VAL A 7 -18.39 40.15 3.68
C VAL A 7 -19.36 39.03 4.09
N ASP A 8 -20.26 38.66 3.20
CA ASP A 8 -21.17 37.52 3.38
C ASP A 8 -20.49 36.24 2.81
N VAL A 9 -20.19 35.28 3.65
CA VAL A 9 -19.72 33.95 3.23
C VAL A 9 -20.95 33.09 3.06
N ILE A 10 -21.13 32.53 1.88
CA ILE A 10 -22.20 31.58 1.56
C ILE A 10 -21.60 30.18 1.56
N LEU A 11 -22.04 29.34 2.50
CA LEU A 11 -21.74 27.92 2.50
C LEU A 11 -22.79 27.17 1.67
N PRO A 12 -22.44 26.20 0.85
CA PRO A 12 -23.41 25.40 0.12
C PRO A 12 -24.14 24.46 1.08
N SER A 13 -25.48 24.55 1.10
CA SER A 13 -26.33 23.70 1.92
C SER A 13 -26.64 22.40 1.18
N SER A 14 -26.22 21.27 1.72
CA SER A 14 -26.80 19.97 1.40
C SER A 14 -28.23 19.88 1.96
N ARG A 15 -29.09 19.40 1.14
CA ARG A 15 -30.50 19.02 1.28
C ARG A 15 -31.07 18.93 2.70
N ALA A 16 -32.02 19.75 2.98
CA ALA A 16 -33.33 19.55 3.55
C ALA A 16 -33.81 20.84 4.21
N HIS A 17 -35.04 21.25 3.92
CA HIS A 17 -35.72 22.45 4.36
C HIS A 17 -35.40 22.90 5.78
N ARG A 18 -34.44 23.80 5.94
CA ARG A 18 -34.31 24.69 7.10
C ARG A 18 -34.02 26.14 6.64
N PRO A 19 -34.53 27.15 7.29
CA PRO A 19 -34.34 28.53 6.88
C PRO A 19 -32.87 28.95 7.10
N ARG A 20 -32.34 29.68 6.11
CA ARG A 20 -30.97 30.21 6.11
C ARG A 20 -30.69 31.08 7.33
N THR A 21 -29.80 30.67 8.21
CA THR A 21 -29.27 31.45 9.32
C THR A 21 -27.97 32.12 8.88
N LYS A 22 -27.95 33.45 8.83
CA LYS A 22 -26.72 34.19 8.56
C LYS A 22 -25.90 34.28 9.84
N LEU A 23 -24.71 33.71 9.84
CA LEU A 23 -23.73 33.90 10.92
C LEU A 23 -23.00 35.22 10.71
N LYS A 24 -22.99 36.06 11.73
CA LYS A 24 -22.23 37.29 11.77
C LYS A 24 -21.01 37.06 12.68
N ILE A 25 -19.81 37.16 12.12
CA ILE A 25 -18.56 37.13 12.87
C ILE A 25 -18.04 38.58 12.97
N PRO A 26 -17.71 39.11 14.17
CA PRO A 26 -17.03 40.39 14.32
C PRO A 26 -15.53 40.18 14.07
N LEU A 27 -14.96 41.05 13.23
CA LEU A 27 -13.50 41.16 13.05
C LEU A 27 -12.99 42.23 14.05
N GLU A 28 -12.14 41.83 14.96
CA GLU A 28 -11.31 42.74 15.73
C GLU A 28 -10.04 43.14 14.97
N ASN A 29 -9.66 44.40 15.15
CA ASN A 29 -8.67 45.15 14.40
C ASN A 29 -7.29 44.50 14.36
N ASN A 30 -6.78 44.23 13.16
CA ASN A 30 -5.34 44.29 12.88
C ASN A 30 -5.12 45.19 11.65
N GLU A 31 -4.46 46.31 11.86
CA GLU A 31 -4.10 47.29 10.84
C GLU A 31 -3.00 46.68 9.92
N ILE A 32 -3.34 46.47 8.66
CA ILE A 32 -2.35 46.25 7.62
C ILE A 32 -2.24 47.54 6.82
N HIS A 33 -1.08 48.19 6.90
CA HIS A 33 -0.71 49.29 6.04
C HIS A 33 -0.50 48.78 4.61
N VAL A 34 -1.38 49.20 3.70
CA VAL A 34 -1.15 49.07 2.26
C VAL A 34 -0.82 50.48 1.75
N GLN A 35 0.39 50.66 1.27
CA GLN A 35 0.78 51.80 0.46
C GLN A 35 0.33 51.61 -0.97
N ASP A 36 -0.52 52.47 -1.45
CA ASP A 36 -0.85 52.61 -2.87
C ASP A 36 0.36 53.15 -3.62
N SER A 37 0.81 52.42 -4.66
CA SER A 37 1.59 52.99 -5.75
C SER A 37 1.15 52.33 -7.06
N ASP A 38 0.51 53.15 -7.90
CA ASP A 38 0.29 52.90 -9.33
C ASP A 38 1.59 52.55 -10.06
N ALA A 39 1.65 51.39 -10.68
CA ALA A 39 2.37 51.21 -11.94
C ALA A 39 2.13 49.80 -12.50
N SER A 40 1.60 49.75 -13.71
CA SER A 40 1.48 48.60 -14.57
C SER A 40 2.84 47.92 -14.78
N ALA A 41 2.99 46.70 -14.30
CA ALA A 41 4.11 45.83 -14.66
C ALA A 41 3.60 44.44 -15.03
N LYS A 42 3.77 44.08 -16.30
CA LYS A 42 3.63 42.75 -16.85
C LYS A 42 4.63 41.84 -16.16
N VAL A 43 4.17 40.85 -15.40
CA VAL A 43 5.04 39.80 -14.87
C VAL A 43 5.21 38.73 -15.94
N ALA A 44 6.40 38.63 -16.52
CA ALA A 44 6.85 37.52 -17.33
C ALA A 44 7.50 36.50 -16.39
N ILE A 45 6.86 35.34 -16.23
CA ILE A 45 7.45 34.22 -15.52
C ILE A 45 8.38 33.49 -16.47
N SER A 46 9.70 33.63 -16.29
CA SER A 46 10.70 32.80 -16.96
C SER A 46 10.95 31.56 -16.13
N VAL A 47 10.52 30.40 -16.66
CA VAL A 47 10.88 29.10 -16.10
C VAL A 47 12.27 28.74 -16.57
N ASN A 48 13.26 28.85 -15.68
CA ASN A 48 14.60 28.34 -15.91
C ASN A 48 14.61 26.82 -15.77
N ARG A 49 14.68 26.12 -16.92
CA ARG A 49 15.00 24.70 -16.95
C ARG A 49 16.51 24.53 -16.81
N HIS A 50 16.97 24.08 -15.66
CA HIS A 50 18.30 23.51 -15.51
C HIS A 50 18.23 22.03 -15.90
N SER A 51 18.79 21.72 -17.08
CA SER A 51 19.10 20.36 -17.52
C SER A 51 20.35 19.88 -16.79
N ALA A 52 20.18 18.97 -15.84
CA ALA A 52 21.29 18.23 -15.25
C ALA A 52 21.59 17.01 -16.14
N THR A 53 22.71 17.09 -16.86
CA THR A 53 23.34 15.95 -17.53
C THR A 53 24.06 15.10 -16.51
N TYR A 54 23.57 13.89 -16.24
CA TYR A 54 24.31 12.89 -15.49
C TYR A 54 25.24 12.11 -16.43
N ALA A 55 26.55 12.27 -16.20
CA ALA A 55 27.59 11.43 -16.79
C ALA A 55 27.71 10.12 -16.01
N ILE A 56 27.61 9.00 -16.72
CA ILE A 56 27.82 7.65 -16.17
C ILE A 56 29.31 7.35 -16.19
N PRO A 57 29.96 6.99 -15.09
CA PRO A 57 31.36 6.51 -15.12
C PRO A 57 31.39 5.05 -15.55
N LYS A 58 32.16 4.78 -16.60
CA LYS A 58 32.56 3.44 -17.02
C LYS A 58 33.46 2.81 -15.96
N LYS A 59 33.05 1.69 -15.42
CA LYS A 59 33.93 0.82 -14.63
C LYS A 59 34.43 -0.31 -15.50
N GLU A 60 35.74 -0.34 -15.74
CA GLU A 60 36.46 -1.48 -16.31
C GLU A 60 36.42 -2.66 -15.36
N VAL A 61 36.06 -3.81 -15.90
CA VAL A 61 36.18 -5.09 -15.20
C VAL A 61 37.36 -5.82 -15.79
N ALA A 62 38.38 -6.02 -14.96
CA ALA A 62 39.53 -6.85 -15.26
C ALA A 62 39.14 -8.33 -15.26
N VAL A 63 39.46 -9.01 -16.34
CA VAL A 63 39.35 -10.48 -16.47
C VAL A 63 40.65 -11.09 -15.99
N THR A 64 40.62 -11.87 -14.94
CA THR A 64 41.68 -12.84 -14.61
C THR A 64 41.21 -14.24 -14.95
N ASN A 65 41.91 -14.84 -15.91
CA ASN A 65 41.90 -16.27 -16.19
C ASN A 65 42.59 -17.07 -15.08
N ASN A 66 42.06 -18.19 -14.70
CA ASN A 66 42.83 -19.42 -14.43
C ASN A 66 41.96 -20.66 -14.52
N THR A 67 42.17 -21.38 -15.55
CA THR A 67 42.62 -22.77 -15.86
C THR A 67 42.26 -23.87 -14.86
N ASN A 68 41.65 -24.91 -15.48
CA ASN A 68 41.89 -26.35 -15.41
C ASN A 68 41.49 -27.13 -14.17
N HIS A 69 40.62 -28.09 -14.34
CA HIS A 69 40.91 -29.58 -14.39
C HIS A 69 39.59 -30.32 -14.65
N THR A 70 39.53 -30.97 -15.69
CA THR A 70 39.51 -32.34 -16.22
C THR A 70 39.14 -33.47 -15.25
N ILE A 71 38.42 -34.50 -15.84
CA ILE A 71 38.29 -35.94 -15.48
C ILE A 71 37.03 -36.22 -14.70
N GLU A 72 36.22 -37.20 -15.00
CA GLU A 72 36.09 -38.35 -15.89
C GLU A 72 34.69 -38.97 -15.69
N GLN A 73 34.14 -39.46 -16.73
CA GLN A 73 33.41 -40.66 -17.03
C GLN A 73 33.13 -41.69 -15.90
N THR A 74 31.92 -42.19 -15.92
CA THR A 74 31.53 -43.62 -16.04
C THR A 74 30.00 -43.68 -16.05
N SER A 75 29.35 -44.11 -17.11
CA SER A 75 28.94 -45.43 -17.60
C SER A 75 28.30 -46.33 -16.54
N ASN A 76 27.09 -46.69 -16.82
CA ASN A 76 26.49 -48.01 -17.06
C ASN A 76 24.98 -47.98 -16.77
N ASN A 77 24.21 -48.32 -17.77
CA ASN A 77 23.58 -49.65 -18.05
C ASN A 77 22.69 -50.09 -16.88
N ASP A 78 21.55 -50.50 -17.05
CA ASP A 78 20.84 -51.46 -17.91
C ASP A 78 19.35 -51.43 -17.54
N ASP A 79 18.58 -51.62 -18.44
CA ASP A 79 17.82 -52.73 -18.93
C ASP A 79 16.29 -52.77 -18.64
N ASN A 80 15.60 -53.06 -19.72
CA ASN A 80 14.44 -53.91 -19.88
C ASN A 80 13.08 -53.39 -19.39
N ASP A 81 12.05 -53.60 -20.05
CA ASP A 81 11.59 -54.50 -21.14
C ASP A 81 10.12 -54.21 -21.41
N GLY A 82 9.72 -54.54 -22.56
CA GLY A 82 8.46 -55.18 -22.79
C GLY A 82 7.33 -54.42 -23.46
N SER A 83 7.35 -54.43 -24.72
CA SER A 83 6.45 -55.17 -25.62
C SER A 83 5.04 -54.62 -25.77
N VAL A 84 4.61 -54.45 -26.89
CA VAL A 84 4.06 -55.21 -28.00
C VAL A 84 2.73 -54.67 -28.56
N ASN A 85 2.73 -54.58 -29.84
CA ASN A 85 1.66 -54.84 -30.85
C ASN A 85 0.80 -53.67 -31.35
N LYS A 86 1.05 -53.40 -32.62
CA LYS A 86 0.42 -53.91 -33.85
C LYS A 86 -1.03 -53.47 -34.02
N MET A 87 -1.49 -52.97 -35.08
CA MET A 87 -1.60 -53.37 -36.47
C MET A 87 -2.21 -52.21 -37.27
N LYS A 88 -1.62 -51.91 -38.45
CA LYS A 88 -2.21 -52.33 -39.79
C LYS A 88 -3.47 -51.56 -40.17
N ASP A 89 -3.71 -51.17 -41.32
CA ASP A 89 -3.28 -51.37 -42.68
C ASP A 89 -4.02 -50.38 -43.60
N GLU A 90 -3.34 -50.17 -44.70
CA GLU A 90 -3.77 -50.23 -46.11
C GLU A 90 -4.60 -49.11 -46.66
N THR A 91 -4.42 -48.52 -47.79
CA THR A 91 -3.99 -49.01 -49.16
C THR A 91 -3.75 -47.77 -50.02
N ALA A 92 -2.74 -47.53 -50.72
CA ALA A 92 -2.28 -48.05 -52.00
C ALA A 92 -3.25 -47.81 -53.20
N GLU A 93 -2.72 -47.26 -54.18
CA GLU A 93 -2.66 -47.61 -55.60
C GLU A 93 -2.62 -46.39 -56.49
N ASP A 94 -1.67 -46.19 -57.27
CA ASP A 94 -0.97 -46.83 -58.40
C ASP A 94 -1.48 -46.29 -59.77
N MET A 95 -0.50 -46.07 -60.58
CA MET A 95 -0.37 -46.26 -62.01
C MET A 95 0.50 -45.14 -62.65
N SER A 96 1.71 -45.35 -62.89
CA SER A 96 2.56 -46.18 -63.79
C SER A 96 2.24 -46.04 -65.27
N LYS A 97 3.33 -45.71 -65.99
CA LYS A 97 3.75 -46.18 -67.36
C LYS A 97 3.13 -45.57 -68.61
N LYS A 98 3.95 -44.97 -69.49
CA LYS A 98 4.52 -45.75 -70.57
C LYS A 98 5.58 -45.00 -71.39
N LYS A 99 6.63 -45.71 -71.66
CA LYS A 99 7.64 -45.51 -72.70
C LYS A 99 7.09 -45.73 -74.12
N SER A 100 7.59 -45.04 -75.10
CA SER A 100 8.35 -45.71 -76.18
C SER A 100 8.63 -44.78 -77.39
N ASN A 101 9.87 -44.59 -77.71
CA ASN A 101 10.55 -45.06 -78.88
C ASN A 101 9.95 -44.72 -80.29
N LYS A 102 10.73 -44.04 -81.07
CA LYS A 102 11.47 -44.42 -82.29
C LYS A 102 11.65 -43.12 -83.15
N SER A 103 12.79 -42.76 -83.39
CA SER A 103 13.85 -43.13 -84.42
C SER A 103 13.69 -42.41 -85.75
N ASN A 104 14.81 -41.80 -86.05
CA ASN A 104 15.42 -41.71 -87.36
C ASN A 104 15.23 -40.55 -88.33
N LYS A 105 16.40 -40.01 -88.63
CA LYS A 105 16.92 -39.47 -89.88
C LYS A 105 16.35 -38.07 -90.30
N SER A 106 17.27 -37.17 -90.41
CA SER A 106 18.29 -37.05 -91.43
C SER A 106 19.15 -35.81 -91.26
N ASN A 107 20.40 -35.95 -91.62
CA ASN A 107 21.40 -34.94 -91.88
C ASN A 107 20.85 -33.73 -92.63
N LYS A 108 21.19 -32.50 -92.19
CA LYS A 108 21.96 -31.57 -93.03
C LYS A 108 22.26 -30.24 -92.23
N SER A 109 23.52 -29.88 -92.45
CA SER A 109 24.08 -28.53 -92.29
C SER A 109 24.43 -28.00 -90.93
N LYS A 110 25.69 -28.35 -90.55
CA LYS A 110 26.50 -27.47 -89.73
C LYS A 110 26.62 -26.13 -90.41
N LYS A 111 26.14 -25.06 -89.75
CA LYS A 111 26.65 -23.74 -89.92
C LYS A 111 26.71 -23.03 -88.61
N GLN A 112 27.91 -22.78 -88.09
CA GLN A 112 28.43 -21.61 -87.36
C GLN A 112 27.56 -21.01 -86.27
N TYR A 113 27.48 -21.62 -85.06
CA TYR A 113 27.17 -20.98 -83.83
C TYR A 113 28.24 -21.13 -82.71
N GLY A 114 29.45 -21.64 -83.06
CA GLY A 114 30.57 -21.84 -82.12
C GLY A 114 31.28 -20.54 -81.69
N SER A 115 31.29 -19.53 -82.53
CA SER A 115 32.17 -18.39 -82.30
C SER A 115 31.64 -17.32 -81.31
N PHE A 116 30.36 -17.20 -81.12
CA PHE A 116 29.80 -16.21 -80.17
C PHE A 116 29.94 -16.69 -78.70
N TRP A 117 29.71 -17.96 -78.43
CA TRP A 117 29.80 -18.49 -77.06
C TRP A 117 31.23 -18.76 -76.63
N ASP A 118 32.15 -19.12 -77.56
CA ASP A 118 33.59 -19.29 -77.30
C ASP A 118 34.26 -17.94 -77.03
N ASN A 119 33.95 -16.91 -77.81
CA ASN A 119 34.40 -15.53 -77.52
C ASN A 119 33.84 -15.00 -76.20
N HIS A 120 32.65 -15.40 -75.84
CA HIS A 120 32.08 -15.05 -74.54
C HIS A 120 32.72 -15.83 -73.36
N ARG A 121 33.13 -17.09 -73.60
CA ARG A 121 33.84 -17.91 -72.60
C ARG A 121 35.27 -17.41 -72.38
N GLU A 122 36.01 -17.10 -73.48
CA GLU A 122 37.36 -16.50 -73.40
C GLU A 122 37.30 -15.10 -72.73
N LYS A 123 36.40 -14.25 -73.07
CA LYS A 123 36.19 -12.93 -72.38
C LYS A 123 35.87 -13.12 -70.89
N ARG A 124 35.12 -14.16 -70.50
CA ARG A 124 34.89 -14.50 -69.10
C ARG A 124 36.13 -15.08 -68.42
N LYS A 125 36.96 -15.89 -69.08
CA LYS A 125 38.26 -16.39 -68.58
C LYS A 125 39.27 -15.28 -68.40
N ALA A 126 39.47 -14.45 -69.40
CA ALA A 126 40.34 -13.26 -69.32
C ALA A 126 39.88 -12.24 -68.22
N LYS A 127 38.57 -12.08 -68.04
CA LYS A 127 38.00 -11.23 -66.97
C LYS A 127 38.19 -11.81 -65.58
N LYS A 128 38.14 -13.14 -65.46
CA LYS A 128 38.45 -13.86 -64.22
C LYS A 128 39.94 -13.82 -63.87
N GLU A 129 40.85 -14.02 -64.86
CA GLU A 129 42.29 -13.89 -64.67
C GLU A 129 42.73 -12.49 -64.31
N LEU A 130 42.24 -11.47 -65.01
CA LEU A 130 42.47 -10.07 -64.64
C LEU A 130 41.96 -9.73 -63.24
N ALA A 131 40.81 -10.27 -62.86
CA ALA A 131 40.26 -10.12 -61.52
C ALA A 131 41.11 -10.89 -60.46
N ALA A 132 41.67 -12.02 -60.82
CA ALA A 132 42.58 -12.77 -59.95
C ALA A 132 43.90 -12.04 -59.73
N ARG A 133 44.49 -11.50 -60.80
CA ARG A 133 45.71 -10.67 -60.72
C ARG A 133 45.49 -9.44 -59.87
N ARG A 134 44.40 -8.68 -60.08
CA ARG A 134 44.05 -7.50 -59.24
C ARG A 134 43.80 -7.90 -57.82
N ARG A 135 43.24 -9.09 -57.55
CA ARG A 135 43.05 -9.61 -56.20
C ARG A 135 44.40 -9.97 -55.56
N ALA A 136 45.31 -10.57 -56.27
CA ALA A 136 46.66 -10.87 -55.79
C ALA A 136 47.47 -9.64 -55.49
N GLU A 137 47.44 -8.61 -56.36
CA GLU A 137 48.04 -7.28 -56.14
C GLU A 137 47.43 -6.60 -54.92
N TYR A 138 46.17 -6.61 -54.81
CA TYR A 138 45.47 -6.04 -53.63
C TYR A 138 45.86 -6.79 -52.32
N LEU A 139 45.94 -8.10 -52.34
CA LEU A 139 46.34 -8.89 -51.15
C LEU A 139 47.84 -8.66 -50.82
N ALA A 140 48.70 -8.34 -51.77
CA ALA A 140 50.09 -8.02 -51.56
C ALA A 140 50.27 -6.65 -50.88
N THR A 141 49.30 -5.74 -51.00
CA THR A 141 49.33 -4.41 -50.34
C THR A 141 48.86 -4.46 -48.86
N LEU A 142 48.44 -5.62 -48.37
CA LEU A 142 47.97 -5.79 -46.99
C LEU A 142 49.07 -6.42 -46.13
N PRO A 143 49.12 -6.11 -44.81
CA PRO A 143 50.03 -6.74 -43.86
C PRO A 143 49.90 -8.26 -43.85
N LYS A 144 51.02 -8.95 -43.63
CA LYS A 144 51.05 -10.43 -43.62
C LYS A 144 50.36 -11.01 -42.38
N GLU A 145 50.34 -10.26 -41.26
CA GLU A 145 49.71 -10.69 -40.00
C GLU A 145 48.17 -10.64 -40.07
N PRO A 146 47.47 -11.65 -39.64
CA PRO A 146 46.01 -11.77 -39.84
C PRO A 146 45.20 -10.64 -39.16
N VAL A 147 45.57 -10.24 -37.97
CA VAL A 147 44.87 -9.18 -37.20
C VAL A 147 45.12 -7.79 -37.81
N LYS A 148 46.39 -7.44 -38.12
CA LYS A 148 46.73 -6.19 -38.80
C LYS A 148 46.14 -6.11 -40.20
N ARG A 149 45.98 -7.27 -40.85
CA ARG A 149 45.34 -7.39 -42.17
C ARG A 149 43.83 -7.13 -42.11
N PHE A 150 43.18 -7.56 -41.04
CA PHE A 150 41.76 -7.27 -40.79
C PHE A 150 41.53 -5.77 -40.59
N PHE A 151 42.29 -5.15 -39.69
CA PHE A 151 42.16 -3.71 -39.42
C PHE A 151 42.61 -2.84 -40.63
N ALA A 152 43.59 -3.25 -41.40
CA ALA A 152 44.00 -2.54 -42.63
C ALA A 152 42.92 -2.58 -43.74
N ARG A 153 42.01 -3.56 -43.70
CA ARG A 153 40.81 -3.59 -44.56
C ARG A 153 39.74 -2.63 -44.11
N LEU A 154 39.61 -2.40 -42.78
CA LEU A 154 38.66 -1.48 -42.17
C LEU A 154 39.12 -0.04 -42.07
N HIS A 155 40.32 0.28 -42.64
CA HIS A 155 40.84 1.66 -42.60
C HIS A 155 39.84 2.63 -43.24
N PRO A 156 39.45 3.75 -42.55
CA PRO A 156 38.35 4.63 -42.94
C PRO A 156 38.41 5.09 -44.40
N LYS A 157 39.62 5.48 -44.91
CA LYS A 157 39.79 5.92 -46.30
C LYS A 157 39.55 4.81 -47.34
N ARG A 158 39.76 3.52 -46.97
CA ARG A 158 39.47 2.37 -47.83
C ARG A 158 38.04 1.97 -47.83
N VAL A 159 37.39 1.99 -46.64
CA VAL A 159 35.94 1.78 -46.46
C VAL A 159 35.16 2.85 -47.20
N PHE A 160 35.59 4.11 -47.09
CA PHE A 160 34.94 5.22 -47.79
C PHE A 160 35.07 5.09 -49.32
N LYS A 161 36.27 4.78 -49.86
CA LYS A 161 36.41 4.49 -51.31
C LYS A 161 35.63 3.30 -51.78
N TRP A 162 35.50 2.25 -50.95
CA TRP A 162 34.68 1.09 -51.27
C TRP A 162 33.19 1.45 -51.23
N TRP A 163 32.76 2.21 -50.28
CA TRP A 163 31.36 2.64 -50.12
C TRP A 163 30.85 3.43 -51.33
N PHE A 164 31.65 4.33 -51.87
CA PHE A 164 31.31 5.08 -53.07
C PHE A 164 31.72 4.38 -54.39
N SER A 165 32.25 3.17 -54.32
CA SER A 165 32.48 2.37 -55.53
C SER A 165 31.19 1.69 -55.99
N TRP A 166 31.02 1.47 -57.30
CA TRP A 166 29.88 0.73 -57.87
C TRP A 166 29.70 -0.66 -57.29
N ARG A 167 30.77 -1.32 -56.82
CA ARG A 167 30.74 -2.60 -56.15
C ARG A 167 30.31 -2.50 -54.69
N GLY A 168 30.72 -1.45 -53.97
CA GLY A 168 30.29 -1.13 -52.62
C GLY A 168 28.83 -0.79 -52.57
N GLN A 169 28.36 0.09 -53.45
CA GLN A 169 26.94 0.44 -53.54
C GLN A 169 26.04 -0.77 -53.84
N LYS A 170 26.47 -1.67 -54.77
CA LYS A 170 25.73 -2.94 -55.01
C LYS A 170 25.75 -3.89 -53.81
N ALA A 171 26.83 -3.92 -53.04
CA ALA A 171 26.90 -4.75 -51.85
C ALA A 171 26.02 -4.17 -50.73
N ILE A 172 26.01 -2.85 -50.56
CA ILE A 172 25.12 -2.15 -49.62
C ILE A 172 23.68 -2.34 -50.03
N LEU A 173 23.32 -2.20 -51.30
CA LEU A 173 21.96 -2.43 -51.78
C LEU A 173 21.50 -3.88 -51.53
N LYS A 174 22.40 -4.87 -51.75
CA LYS A 174 22.10 -6.28 -51.43
C LYS A 174 21.95 -6.52 -49.93
N PHE A 175 22.77 -5.87 -49.09
CA PHE A 175 22.68 -5.97 -47.65
C PHE A 175 21.39 -5.33 -47.15
N ILE A 176 21.03 -4.15 -47.67
CA ILE A 176 19.73 -3.50 -47.40
C ILE A 176 18.58 -4.40 -47.84
N LEU A 177 18.67 -5.02 -49.04
CA LEU A 177 17.66 -5.95 -49.55
C LEU A 177 17.49 -7.19 -48.62
N VAL A 178 18.63 -7.74 -48.15
CA VAL A 178 18.57 -8.89 -47.19
C VAL A 178 17.94 -8.45 -45.86
N ILE A 179 18.30 -7.27 -45.34
CA ILE A 179 17.67 -6.73 -44.14
C ILE A 179 16.15 -6.54 -44.34
N ILE A 180 15.75 -5.98 -45.49
CA ILE A 180 14.35 -5.81 -45.84
C ILE A 180 13.63 -7.16 -45.91
N VAL A 181 14.23 -8.17 -46.54
CA VAL A 181 13.65 -9.53 -46.63
C VAL A 181 13.53 -10.17 -45.25
N LEU A 182 14.57 -10.04 -44.40
CA LEU A 182 14.53 -10.56 -43.02
C LEU A 182 13.50 -9.80 -42.17
N ALA A 183 13.37 -8.48 -42.34
CA ALA A 183 12.34 -7.68 -41.70
C ALA A 183 10.94 -8.11 -42.14
N VAL A 184 10.71 -8.32 -43.43
CA VAL A 184 9.43 -8.82 -43.97
C VAL A 184 9.09 -10.20 -43.43
N ILE A 185 10.07 -11.11 -43.36
CA ILE A 185 9.89 -12.46 -42.78
C ILE A 185 9.58 -12.34 -41.27
N GLY A 186 10.29 -11.45 -40.55
CA GLY A 186 10.08 -11.21 -39.13
C GLY A 186 8.68 -10.62 -38.85
N ILE A 187 8.29 -9.63 -39.63
CA ILE A 187 6.95 -9.01 -39.56
C ILE A 187 5.87 -10.03 -39.92
N GLY A 188 6.08 -10.83 -40.97
CA GLY A 188 5.17 -11.90 -41.37
C GLY A 188 5.01 -12.98 -40.31
N GLY A 189 6.09 -13.34 -39.62
CA GLY A 189 6.09 -14.30 -38.52
C GLY A 189 5.33 -13.73 -37.29
N LEU A 190 5.56 -12.47 -36.95
CA LEU A 190 4.81 -11.77 -35.89
C LEU A 190 3.32 -11.65 -36.24
N PHE A 191 3.03 -11.37 -37.50
CA PHE A 191 1.64 -11.27 -38.00
C PHE A 191 0.90 -12.61 -37.82
N LEU A 192 1.51 -13.72 -38.22
CA LEU A 192 0.93 -15.06 -38.05
C LEU A 192 0.79 -15.46 -36.56
N TYR A 193 1.70 -14.99 -35.73
CA TYR A 193 1.66 -15.26 -34.28
C TYR A 193 0.49 -14.54 -33.61
N TYR A 194 0.26 -13.26 -33.94
CA TYR A 194 -0.79 -12.45 -33.31
C TYR A 194 -2.16 -12.54 -33.98
N LYS A 195 -2.25 -13.16 -35.18
CA LYS A 195 -3.54 -13.34 -35.87
C LYS A 195 -4.54 -14.14 -35.03
N LYS A 196 -4.09 -15.12 -34.24
CA LYS A 196 -4.94 -15.92 -33.34
C LYS A 196 -5.67 -15.08 -32.26
N ASP A 197 -5.10 -13.91 -31.89
CA ASP A 197 -5.69 -13.08 -30.86
C ASP A 197 -6.94 -12.33 -31.36
N LEU A 198 -7.14 -12.22 -32.70
CA LEU A 198 -8.31 -11.63 -33.35
C LEU A 198 -9.44 -12.63 -33.59
N ASP A 199 -9.13 -13.91 -33.75
CA ASP A 199 -10.16 -14.95 -33.97
C ASP A 199 -11.07 -15.15 -32.75
N ALA A 200 -10.73 -14.52 -31.60
CA ALA A 200 -11.51 -14.56 -30.35
C ALA A 200 -12.61 -13.47 -30.28
N ILE A 201 -12.70 -12.54 -31.26
CA ILE A 201 -13.65 -11.45 -31.22
C ILE A 201 -14.75 -11.63 -32.25
N ARG A 202 -15.95 -11.88 -31.74
CA ARG A 202 -17.20 -11.78 -32.47
C ARG A 202 -17.78 -10.39 -32.20
N LEU A 203 -17.45 -9.43 -33.06
CA LEU A 203 -17.96 -8.05 -33.00
C LEU A 203 -19.43 -7.94 -33.50
N ASP A 204 -19.94 -9.00 -34.06
CA ASP A 204 -21.27 -9.13 -34.65
C ASP A 204 -22.38 -9.56 -33.67
N GLU A 205 -22.02 -9.91 -32.41
CA GLU A 205 -22.98 -10.26 -31.35
C GLU A 205 -23.48 -9.06 -30.52
N MET A 206 -23.27 -7.84 -30.99
CA MET A 206 -23.51 -6.59 -30.22
C MET A 206 -24.89 -5.98 -30.35
N SER A 207 -25.89 -6.70 -30.88
CA SER A 207 -27.26 -6.22 -30.93
C SER A 207 -28.21 -7.14 -30.19
N ILE A 208 -28.51 -6.83 -28.94
CA ILE A 208 -29.47 -7.57 -28.11
C ILE A 208 -30.47 -6.56 -27.53
N GLU A 209 -31.76 -6.87 -27.62
CA GLU A 209 -32.86 -6.12 -26.97
C GLU A 209 -32.63 -6.11 -25.46
N GLU A 210 -32.55 -4.93 -24.86
CA GLU A 210 -32.18 -4.71 -23.46
C GLU A 210 -33.34 -4.99 -22.50
N THR A 211 -33.16 -6.02 -21.66
CA THR A 211 -33.98 -6.24 -20.47
C THR A 211 -33.18 -5.81 -19.25
N ALA A 212 -33.82 -5.10 -18.28
CA ALA A 212 -33.14 -4.54 -17.12
C ALA A 212 -32.61 -5.63 -16.17
N ASN A 213 -31.35 -5.54 -15.73
CA ASN A 213 -30.85 -6.30 -14.61
C ASN A 213 -31.33 -5.67 -13.29
N THR A 214 -31.74 -6.49 -12.35
CA THR A 214 -32.26 -6.05 -11.05
C THR A 214 -31.26 -6.45 -9.97
N TYR A 215 -30.75 -5.46 -9.22
CA TYR A 215 -29.86 -5.67 -8.08
C TYR A 215 -30.66 -5.48 -6.80
N LEU A 216 -30.62 -6.49 -5.95
CA LEU A 216 -31.32 -6.54 -4.67
C LEU A 216 -30.32 -6.65 -3.53
N ASP A 217 -30.65 -6.10 -2.36
CA ASP A 217 -29.94 -6.41 -1.13
C ASP A 217 -30.23 -7.85 -0.67
N ARG A 218 -29.62 -8.29 0.40
CA ARG A 218 -29.80 -9.65 0.95
C ARG A 218 -31.24 -9.94 1.38
N ASN A 219 -32.04 -8.91 1.68
CA ASN A 219 -33.41 -9.01 2.18
C ASN A 219 -34.44 -8.83 1.06
N GLY A 220 -34.00 -8.65 -0.20
CA GLY A 220 -34.84 -8.42 -1.36
C GLY A 220 -35.24 -6.96 -1.59
N GLU A 221 -34.62 -6.01 -0.86
CA GLU A 221 -34.79 -4.58 -1.10
C GLU A 221 -34.10 -4.17 -2.41
N LEU A 222 -34.82 -3.41 -3.22
CA LEU A 222 -34.28 -2.95 -4.51
C LEU A 222 -33.16 -1.92 -4.30
N LEU A 223 -31.97 -2.29 -4.76
CA LEU A 223 -30.81 -1.40 -4.80
C LEU A 223 -30.75 -0.60 -6.10
N TRP A 224 -30.96 -1.28 -7.23
CA TRP A 224 -30.91 -0.65 -8.53
C TRP A 224 -31.54 -1.52 -9.63
N LYS A 225 -32.12 -0.85 -10.62
CA LYS A 225 -32.55 -1.44 -11.87
C LYS A 225 -31.68 -0.92 -12.99
N ASP A 226 -30.80 -1.77 -13.52
CA ASP A 226 -29.99 -1.46 -14.69
C ASP A 226 -30.83 -1.65 -15.95
N THR A 227 -31.45 -0.57 -16.40
CA THR A 227 -32.33 -0.57 -17.58
C THR A 227 -31.57 -0.51 -18.91
N GLY A 228 -30.24 -0.66 -18.86
CA GLY A 228 -29.38 -0.55 -20.05
C GLY A 228 -29.26 0.88 -20.60
N SER A 229 -30.22 1.74 -20.32
CA SER A 229 -30.19 3.15 -20.76
C SER A 229 -29.06 3.98 -20.13
N ASN A 230 -28.50 3.46 -19.05
CA ASN A 230 -27.38 4.06 -18.33
C ASN A 230 -26.08 3.29 -18.57
N ASN A 231 -26.05 2.40 -19.56
CA ASN A 231 -24.86 1.64 -19.82
C ASN A 231 -23.96 2.45 -20.74
N TYR A 232 -22.75 2.65 -20.30
CA TYR A 232 -21.62 3.36 -20.89
C TYR A 232 -21.35 3.04 -22.36
N ARG A 233 -22.11 2.16 -22.99
CA ARG A 233 -21.95 1.78 -24.38
C ARG A 233 -23.27 1.31 -24.98
N LEU A 234 -24.07 2.25 -25.37
CA LEU A 234 -25.18 1.98 -26.29
C LEU A 234 -24.57 1.78 -27.68
N VAL A 235 -24.64 0.57 -28.20
CA VAL A 235 -24.18 0.28 -29.56
C VAL A 235 -25.28 0.52 -30.52
N VAL A 236 -25.09 1.45 -31.46
CA VAL A 236 -26.03 1.79 -32.51
C VAL A 236 -25.44 1.47 -33.87
N PRO A 237 -26.29 1.05 -34.84
CA PRO A 237 -25.85 0.82 -36.20
C PRO A 237 -25.50 2.14 -36.92
N GLN A 238 -24.82 2.03 -38.05
CA GLN A 238 -24.32 3.18 -38.80
C GLN A 238 -25.42 4.22 -39.15
N GLU A 239 -26.61 3.77 -39.49
CA GLU A 239 -27.75 4.59 -39.85
C GLU A 239 -28.35 5.42 -38.69
N ASP A 240 -27.98 5.08 -37.47
CA ASP A 240 -28.41 5.76 -36.23
C ASP A 240 -27.33 6.63 -35.62
N ILE A 241 -26.30 7.01 -36.40
CA ILE A 241 -25.28 7.98 -36.03
C ILE A 241 -25.26 9.12 -37.03
N SER A 242 -25.24 10.36 -36.53
CA SER A 242 -25.18 11.56 -37.36
C SER A 242 -24.00 11.54 -38.34
N PRO A 243 -24.20 11.88 -39.63
CA PRO A 243 -23.10 12.02 -40.58
C PRO A 243 -22.02 13.02 -40.12
N TYR A 244 -22.41 14.05 -39.38
CA TYR A 244 -21.48 15.02 -38.82
C TYR A 244 -20.52 14.40 -37.82
N MET A 245 -20.96 13.38 -37.07
CA MET A 245 -20.12 12.69 -36.12
C MET A 245 -18.99 11.89 -36.79
N TYR A 246 -19.30 11.22 -37.92
CA TYR A 246 -18.28 10.56 -38.75
C TYR A 246 -17.25 11.55 -39.27
N GLN A 247 -17.76 12.66 -39.88
CA GLN A 247 -16.92 13.69 -40.47
C GLN A 247 -16.05 14.39 -39.44
N ALA A 248 -16.58 14.73 -38.26
CA ALA A 248 -15.85 15.37 -37.16
C ALA A 248 -14.75 14.46 -36.63
N THR A 249 -15.06 13.18 -36.41
CA THR A 249 -14.08 12.20 -35.92
C THR A 249 -12.95 11.99 -36.92
N ILE A 250 -13.24 11.85 -38.22
CA ILE A 250 -12.20 11.73 -39.25
C ILE A 250 -11.37 13.01 -39.32
N ALA A 251 -12.00 14.17 -39.25
CA ALA A 251 -11.31 15.46 -39.33
C ALA A 251 -10.29 15.65 -38.21
N ILE A 252 -10.66 15.28 -36.99
CA ILE A 252 -9.81 15.57 -35.83
C ILE A 252 -8.80 14.45 -35.51
N GLU A 253 -9.16 13.16 -35.72
CA GLU A 253 -8.34 12.03 -35.33
C GLU A 253 -7.53 11.42 -36.48
N ASP A 254 -8.12 11.33 -37.72
CA ASP A 254 -7.44 10.63 -38.82
C ASP A 254 -7.89 11.16 -40.19
N ARG A 255 -7.36 12.29 -40.60
CA ARG A 255 -7.73 12.97 -41.86
C ARG A 255 -7.58 12.12 -43.13
N ASN A 256 -6.73 11.07 -43.05
CA ASN A 256 -6.45 10.20 -44.18
C ASN A 256 -7.08 8.82 -44.05
N PHE A 257 -8.09 8.68 -43.18
CA PHE A 257 -8.69 7.42 -42.75
C PHE A 257 -9.03 6.50 -43.91
N TYR A 258 -9.73 7.00 -44.96
CA TYR A 258 -10.15 6.18 -46.08
C TYR A 258 -9.02 5.78 -47.05
N ASN A 259 -7.82 6.36 -46.94
CA ASN A 259 -6.73 6.18 -47.91
C ASN A 259 -5.57 5.27 -47.38
N HIS A 260 -5.64 4.76 -46.17
CA HIS A 260 -4.61 3.86 -45.64
C HIS A 260 -5.22 2.48 -45.25
N ILE A 261 -4.35 1.50 -44.95
CA ILE A 261 -4.70 0.12 -44.58
C ILE A 261 -4.40 -0.14 -43.11
N GLY A 262 -5.02 0.58 -42.20
CA GLY A 262 -4.81 0.46 -40.72
C GLY A 262 -3.62 1.26 -40.20
N VAL A 263 -2.70 1.67 -41.07
CA VAL A 263 -1.50 2.42 -40.69
C VAL A 263 -1.25 3.53 -41.71
N ASP A 264 -1.22 4.78 -41.29
CA ASP A 264 -0.77 5.91 -42.12
C ASP A 264 0.75 6.05 -42.03
N LEU A 265 1.48 5.45 -42.99
CA LEU A 265 2.94 5.52 -43.06
C LEU A 265 3.47 6.94 -43.25
N ILE A 266 2.70 7.82 -43.91
CA ILE A 266 3.08 9.22 -44.15
C ILE A 266 2.89 10.02 -42.86
N GLY A 267 1.78 9.81 -42.16
CA GLY A 267 1.50 10.38 -40.84
C GLY A 267 2.54 9.96 -39.80
N LEU A 268 2.89 8.68 -39.78
CA LEU A 268 3.92 8.15 -38.89
C LEU A 268 5.30 8.78 -39.17
N ALA A 269 5.70 8.88 -40.42
CA ALA A 269 6.94 9.54 -40.81
C ALA A 269 6.95 11.03 -40.41
N ARG A 270 5.82 11.72 -40.57
CA ARG A 270 5.63 13.13 -40.16
C ARG A 270 5.74 13.26 -38.64
N ALA A 271 5.11 12.38 -37.87
CA ALA A 271 5.15 12.37 -36.42
C ALA A 271 6.58 12.14 -35.88
N ILE A 272 7.34 11.21 -36.48
CA ILE A 272 8.75 10.95 -36.13
C ILE A 272 9.61 12.21 -36.39
N VAL A 273 9.44 12.84 -37.56
CA VAL A 273 10.20 14.05 -37.91
C VAL A 273 9.85 15.21 -36.97
N SER A 274 8.59 15.40 -36.61
CA SER A 274 8.14 16.46 -35.69
C SER A 274 8.68 16.24 -34.28
N THR A 275 8.71 15.00 -33.80
CA THR A 275 9.30 14.63 -32.50
C THR A 275 10.80 14.91 -32.47
N VAL A 276 11.53 14.53 -33.53
CA VAL A 276 12.98 14.75 -33.62
C VAL A 276 13.36 16.24 -33.78
N THR A 277 12.48 17.02 -34.40
CA THR A 277 12.70 18.47 -34.63
C THR A 277 12.15 19.36 -33.51
N GLY A 278 11.58 18.78 -32.44
CA GLY A 278 11.05 19.54 -31.28
C GLY A 278 9.82 20.42 -31.62
N LYS A 279 9.18 20.19 -32.76
CA LYS A 279 7.88 20.83 -33.08
C LYS A 279 6.76 20.04 -32.42
N GLN A 280 5.66 20.73 -32.16
CA GLN A 280 4.48 20.17 -31.50
C GLN A 280 4.11 18.77 -32.03
N VAL A 281 4.02 17.79 -31.10
CA VAL A 281 3.79 16.39 -31.44
C VAL A 281 2.37 16.27 -32.05
N GLN A 282 2.29 16.08 -33.35
CA GLN A 282 1.03 15.67 -33.99
C GLN A 282 0.84 14.17 -33.81
N GLY A 283 -0.37 13.73 -33.43
CA GLY A 283 -0.72 12.32 -33.30
C GLY A 283 -0.45 11.56 -34.62
N GLY A 284 0.18 10.41 -34.51
CA GLY A 284 0.52 9.55 -35.64
C GLY A 284 -0.20 8.20 -35.61
N SER A 285 -1.19 8.02 -34.74
CA SER A 285 -1.99 6.80 -34.63
C SER A 285 -3.29 6.96 -35.44
N THR A 286 -3.65 5.94 -36.20
CA THR A 286 -4.91 5.91 -36.96
C THR A 286 -6.10 5.56 -36.06
N LEU A 287 -7.33 5.85 -36.50
CA LEU A 287 -8.58 5.44 -35.86
C LEU A 287 -8.61 3.92 -35.62
N THR A 288 -8.16 3.13 -36.58
CA THR A 288 -8.07 1.67 -36.46
C THR A 288 -7.12 1.24 -35.34
N GLN A 289 -5.96 1.91 -35.20
CA GLN A 289 -5.03 1.65 -34.09
C GLN A 289 -5.58 2.06 -32.74
N GLN A 290 -6.32 3.15 -32.68
CA GLN A 290 -6.98 3.62 -31.46
C GLN A 290 -8.07 2.64 -31.04
N LEU A 291 -8.88 2.14 -31.97
CA LEU A 291 -9.88 1.11 -31.70
C LEU A 291 -9.24 -0.16 -31.13
N ILE A 292 -8.17 -0.65 -31.75
CA ILE A 292 -7.41 -1.80 -31.24
C ILE A 292 -6.87 -1.55 -29.82
N LYS A 293 -6.34 -0.34 -29.57
CA LYS A 293 -5.86 0.05 -28.24
C LYS A 293 -7.00 0.02 -27.21
N GLN A 294 -8.15 0.54 -27.55
CA GLN A 294 -9.32 0.62 -26.64
C GLN A 294 -9.90 -0.76 -26.32
N VAL A 295 -9.89 -1.68 -27.28
CA VAL A 295 -10.51 -3.01 -27.15
C VAL A 295 -9.55 -4.01 -26.48
N TYR A 296 -8.25 -4.00 -26.87
CA TYR A 296 -7.31 -5.08 -26.48
C TYR A 296 -6.29 -4.66 -25.43
N PHE A 297 -6.06 -3.36 -25.26
CA PHE A 297 -4.97 -2.84 -24.44
C PHE A 297 -5.44 -1.75 -23.49
N ALA A 298 -6.71 -1.78 -23.08
CA ALA A 298 -7.27 -0.80 -22.17
C ALA A 298 -6.49 -0.77 -20.84
N ASP A 299 -6.27 -1.93 -20.23
CA ASP A 299 -5.55 -2.08 -18.95
C ASP A 299 -4.05 -1.77 -19.07
N GLU A 300 -3.43 -2.19 -20.19
CA GLU A 300 -2.02 -1.88 -20.46
C GLU A 300 -1.78 -0.39 -20.79
N ALA A 301 -2.83 0.31 -21.22
CA ALA A 301 -2.75 1.72 -21.59
C ALA A 301 -2.77 2.65 -20.37
N GLN A 302 -3.38 2.22 -19.28
CA GLN A 302 -3.41 2.96 -18.00
C GLN A 302 -2.11 2.83 -17.22
N SER A 303 -1.34 1.75 -17.39
CA SER A 303 -0.05 1.59 -16.73
C SER A 303 1.06 2.37 -17.46
N ALA A 304 1.50 3.47 -16.89
CA ALA A 304 2.42 4.45 -17.50
C ALA A 304 3.81 3.92 -17.93
N ASN A 305 4.21 2.68 -17.62
CA ASN A 305 5.61 2.26 -17.74
C ASN A 305 5.91 0.86 -18.30
N ARG A 306 4.93 0.07 -18.80
CA ARG A 306 5.23 -1.29 -19.30
C ARG A 306 4.68 -1.54 -20.71
N GLY A 307 5.58 -1.75 -21.69
CA GLY A 307 5.24 -2.32 -23.00
C GLY A 307 5.25 -1.40 -24.21
N GLY A 308 5.66 -0.14 -24.12
CA GLY A 308 5.42 0.88 -25.15
C GLY A 308 5.71 0.48 -26.61
N LEU A 309 6.87 -0.10 -26.93
CA LEU A 309 7.19 -0.46 -28.31
C LEU A 309 6.58 -1.80 -28.75
N ALA A 310 6.59 -2.79 -27.86
CA ALA A 310 6.02 -4.11 -28.15
C ALA A 310 4.49 -4.02 -28.33
N ARG A 311 3.79 -3.29 -27.45
CA ARG A 311 2.36 -2.99 -27.58
C ARG A 311 2.09 -2.25 -28.90
N LYS A 312 2.88 -1.22 -29.24
CA LYS A 312 2.67 -0.47 -30.48
C LYS A 312 2.88 -1.32 -31.75
N ILE A 313 3.77 -2.29 -31.72
CA ILE A 313 3.91 -3.27 -32.81
C ILE A 313 2.68 -4.19 -32.92
N LYS A 314 2.15 -4.64 -31.79
CA LYS A 314 0.89 -5.40 -31.77
C LYS A 314 -0.28 -4.58 -32.32
N GLU A 315 -0.47 -3.35 -31.85
CA GLU A 315 -1.50 -2.44 -32.37
C GLU A 315 -1.42 -2.30 -33.90
N LEU A 316 -0.21 -2.13 -34.46
CA LEU A 316 0.00 -2.02 -35.90
C LEU A 316 -0.43 -3.27 -36.65
N ILE A 317 -0.05 -4.45 -36.15
CA ILE A 317 -0.39 -5.74 -36.78
C ILE A 317 -1.90 -5.98 -36.74
N LEU A 318 -2.50 -5.79 -35.57
CA LEU A 318 -3.92 -6.02 -35.38
C LEU A 318 -4.78 -5.00 -36.15
N ALA A 319 -4.32 -3.74 -36.28
CA ALA A 319 -5.01 -2.73 -37.10
C ALA A 319 -5.02 -3.09 -38.59
N ILE A 320 -3.94 -3.64 -39.14
CA ILE A 320 -3.91 -4.10 -40.54
C ILE A 320 -4.86 -5.29 -40.75
N GLU A 321 -4.91 -6.22 -39.79
CA GLU A 321 -5.78 -7.39 -39.90
C GLU A 321 -7.25 -6.99 -39.73
N LEU A 322 -7.57 -6.06 -38.83
CA LEU A 322 -8.94 -5.54 -38.68
C LEU A 322 -9.45 -4.93 -39.98
N GLU A 323 -8.62 -4.15 -40.71
CA GLU A 323 -9.01 -3.57 -42.01
C GLU A 323 -9.08 -4.58 -43.17
N ARG A 324 -8.59 -5.81 -42.96
CA ARG A 324 -8.84 -6.91 -43.87
C ARG A 324 -10.19 -7.60 -43.63
N MET A 325 -10.68 -7.55 -42.40
CA MET A 325 -11.94 -8.19 -42.00
C MET A 325 -13.13 -7.28 -42.17
N TYR A 326 -12.98 -5.98 -41.92
CA TYR A 326 -14.04 -5.00 -41.90
C TYR A 326 -13.75 -3.85 -42.86
N ASN A 327 -14.80 -3.25 -43.45
CA ASN A 327 -14.66 -2.05 -44.26
C ASN A 327 -14.47 -0.79 -43.38
N LYS A 328 -14.10 0.32 -43.96
CA LYS A 328 -13.85 1.57 -43.27
C LYS A 328 -15.03 2.07 -42.45
N ASP A 329 -16.23 2.00 -43.01
CA ASP A 329 -17.46 2.48 -42.37
C ASP A 329 -17.80 1.61 -41.15
N GLN A 330 -17.58 0.29 -41.22
CA GLN A 330 -17.72 -0.59 -40.08
C GLN A 330 -16.70 -0.26 -38.99
N ILE A 331 -15.43 -0.01 -39.36
CA ILE A 331 -14.36 0.29 -38.39
C ILE A 331 -14.64 1.60 -37.64
N ILE A 332 -15.04 2.68 -38.37
CA ILE A 332 -15.35 3.95 -37.69
C ILE A 332 -16.61 3.85 -36.85
N THR A 333 -17.62 3.08 -37.29
CA THR A 333 -18.82 2.82 -36.48
C THR A 333 -18.45 2.09 -35.18
N MET A 334 -17.59 1.06 -35.24
CA MET A 334 -17.06 0.40 -34.06
C MET A 334 -16.27 1.36 -33.16
N TYR A 335 -15.47 2.25 -33.76
CA TYR A 335 -14.71 3.26 -33.02
C TYR A 335 -15.63 4.21 -32.25
N LEU A 336 -16.66 4.72 -32.90
CA LEU A 336 -17.64 5.64 -32.29
C LEU A 336 -18.43 4.97 -31.18
N ASN A 337 -18.76 3.69 -31.33
CA ASN A 337 -19.41 2.90 -30.31
C ASN A 337 -18.48 2.46 -29.16
N GLN A 338 -17.15 2.52 -29.35
CA GLN A 338 -16.16 2.08 -28.36
C GLN A 338 -15.50 3.22 -27.61
N SER A 339 -15.41 4.40 -28.23
CA SER A 339 -14.61 5.51 -27.71
C SER A 339 -15.14 6.05 -26.39
N PRO A 340 -14.23 6.43 -25.46
CA PRO A 340 -14.59 7.09 -24.20
C PRO A 340 -14.91 8.57 -24.45
N TYR A 341 -16.02 9.03 -23.91
CA TYR A 341 -16.52 10.40 -24.05
C TYR A 341 -16.58 11.16 -22.70
N GLY A 342 -15.71 10.83 -21.75
CA GLY A 342 -15.68 11.45 -20.44
C GLY A 342 -16.35 10.59 -19.36
N GLY A 343 -15.84 10.63 -18.10
CA GLY A 343 -16.31 9.77 -17.04
C GLY A 343 -16.31 8.30 -17.49
N ARG A 344 -17.39 7.60 -17.24
CA ARG A 344 -17.58 6.21 -17.73
C ARG A 344 -18.39 6.13 -19.03
N ARG A 345 -18.59 7.21 -19.75
CA ARG A 345 -19.41 7.29 -20.97
C ARG A 345 -18.63 6.78 -22.18
N ASN A 346 -18.87 5.52 -22.54
CA ASN A 346 -18.28 4.87 -23.70
C ASN A 346 -19.34 4.71 -24.81
N GLY A 347 -19.00 5.12 -26.02
CA GLY A 347 -19.91 5.08 -27.18
C GLY A 347 -20.69 6.37 -27.39
N VAL A 348 -20.83 6.69 -28.66
CA VAL A 348 -21.44 7.96 -29.14
C VAL A 348 -22.89 8.12 -28.72
N GLU A 349 -23.68 7.06 -28.72
CA GLU A 349 -25.08 7.11 -28.31
C GLU A 349 -25.21 7.43 -26.83
N SER A 350 -24.42 6.75 -26.00
CA SER A 350 -24.37 7.03 -24.57
C SER A 350 -23.98 8.49 -24.28
N ALA A 351 -23.00 9.02 -25.00
CA ALA A 351 -22.60 10.41 -24.88
C ALA A 351 -23.68 11.37 -25.32
N ALA A 352 -24.34 11.10 -26.44
CA ALA A 352 -25.43 11.92 -26.98
C ALA A 352 -26.63 11.97 -26.03
N GLN A 353 -27.01 10.83 -25.49
CA GLN A 353 -28.11 10.73 -24.52
C GLN A 353 -27.76 11.49 -23.21
N THR A 354 -26.56 11.29 -22.71
CA THR A 354 -26.14 11.91 -21.44
C THR A 354 -26.00 13.43 -21.57
N TYR A 355 -25.24 13.90 -22.54
CA TYR A 355 -24.90 15.32 -22.63
C TYR A 355 -26.03 16.14 -23.27
N PHE A 356 -26.76 15.57 -24.20
CA PHE A 356 -27.75 16.33 -24.97
C PHE A 356 -29.18 15.77 -24.84
N GLY A 357 -29.38 14.57 -24.29
CA GLY A 357 -30.69 13.93 -24.12
C GLY A 357 -31.35 13.54 -25.43
N LYS A 358 -30.57 13.18 -26.44
CA LYS A 358 -31.05 12.81 -27.79
C LYS A 358 -30.23 11.64 -28.34
N SER A 359 -30.77 11.01 -29.40
CA SER A 359 -30.02 9.96 -30.10
C SER A 359 -28.79 10.53 -30.82
N ALA A 360 -27.75 9.72 -30.98
CA ALA A 360 -26.58 10.04 -31.79
C ALA A 360 -26.93 10.39 -33.25
N LYS A 361 -28.05 9.90 -33.75
CA LYS A 361 -28.60 10.23 -35.04
C LYS A 361 -28.95 11.71 -35.19
N ASP A 362 -29.43 12.32 -34.11
CA ASP A 362 -29.99 13.68 -34.09
C ASP A 362 -28.95 14.73 -33.66
N LEU A 363 -27.67 14.32 -33.52
CA LEU A 363 -26.59 15.24 -33.18
C LEU A 363 -26.40 16.28 -34.27
N THR A 364 -26.39 17.54 -33.85
CA THR A 364 -26.07 18.69 -34.70
C THR A 364 -24.59 18.75 -35.04
N LEU A 365 -24.19 19.62 -35.94
CA LEU A 365 -22.79 19.84 -36.28
C LEU A 365 -21.95 20.29 -35.08
N ALA A 366 -22.47 21.24 -34.28
CA ALA A 366 -21.74 21.75 -33.10
C ALA A 366 -21.56 20.67 -32.04
N GLU A 367 -22.59 19.86 -31.77
CA GLU A 367 -22.59 18.77 -30.82
C GLU A 367 -21.64 17.62 -31.26
N SER A 368 -21.71 17.26 -32.55
CA SER A 368 -20.82 16.24 -33.15
C SER A 368 -19.34 16.64 -33.03
N ALA A 369 -19.04 17.92 -33.27
CA ALA A 369 -17.69 18.45 -33.16
C ALA A 369 -17.21 18.48 -31.72
N LEU A 370 -18.10 18.74 -30.73
CA LEU A 370 -17.79 18.68 -29.32
C LEU A 370 -17.46 17.25 -28.91
N LEU A 371 -18.36 16.30 -29.21
CA LEU A 371 -18.13 14.90 -28.86
C LEU A 371 -16.86 14.35 -29.52
N ALA A 372 -16.58 14.64 -30.77
CA ALA A 372 -15.37 14.22 -31.46
C ALA A 372 -14.07 14.77 -30.81
N ALA A 373 -14.17 15.86 -30.06
CA ALA A 373 -13.02 16.41 -29.31
C ALA A 373 -12.63 15.63 -28.08
N ILE A 374 -13.55 14.96 -27.40
CA ILE A 374 -13.40 14.35 -26.09
C ILE A 374 -12.44 13.15 -26.06
N PRO A 375 -12.47 12.16 -27.01
CA PRO A 375 -11.66 10.93 -26.92
C PRO A 375 -10.15 11.14 -26.87
N ASN A 376 -9.66 12.33 -27.16
CA ASN A 376 -8.25 12.70 -27.06
C ASN A 376 -7.70 12.65 -25.61
N ASN A 377 -8.50 13.17 -24.67
CA ASN A 377 -8.22 13.14 -23.23
C ASN A 377 -9.54 13.19 -22.46
N PRO A 378 -10.25 12.05 -22.33
CA PRO A 378 -11.62 12.02 -21.82
C PRO A 378 -11.77 12.52 -20.38
N ALA A 379 -10.73 12.37 -19.55
CA ALA A 379 -10.78 12.81 -18.17
C ALA A 379 -10.73 14.34 -18.01
N VAL A 380 -10.03 15.02 -18.92
CA VAL A 380 -9.91 16.49 -18.88
C VAL A 380 -10.98 17.16 -19.74
N LEU A 381 -11.33 16.56 -20.89
CA LEU A 381 -12.25 17.11 -21.87
C LEU A 381 -13.70 16.65 -21.65
N ASP A 382 -14.00 16.13 -20.46
CA ASP A 382 -15.37 15.84 -20.05
C ASP A 382 -16.15 17.14 -19.92
N PRO A 383 -17.33 17.28 -20.58
CA PRO A 383 -18.19 18.47 -20.45
C PRO A 383 -18.66 18.82 -19.04
N TYR A 384 -18.59 17.88 -18.09
CA TYR A 384 -18.89 18.14 -16.68
C TYR A 384 -17.68 18.58 -15.86
N ASN A 385 -16.49 18.61 -16.47
CA ASN A 385 -15.27 19.06 -15.85
C ASN A 385 -14.96 20.52 -16.22
N ASP A 386 -15.32 21.47 -15.38
CA ASP A 386 -15.11 22.90 -15.59
C ASP A 386 -13.66 23.27 -15.90
N TYR A 387 -12.70 22.58 -15.31
CA TYR A 387 -11.28 22.80 -15.55
C TYR A 387 -10.86 22.54 -17.01
N GLY A 388 -11.56 21.63 -17.71
CA GLY A 388 -11.31 21.26 -19.10
C GLY A 388 -12.04 22.09 -20.15
N HIS A 389 -13.01 22.92 -19.78
CA HIS A 389 -13.92 23.61 -20.72
C HIS A 389 -13.20 24.45 -21.77
N GLU A 390 -12.17 25.23 -21.39
CA GLU A 390 -11.42 26.05 -22.33
C GLU A 390 -10.73 25.18 -23.41
N GLN A 391 -10.14 24.06 -23.01
CA GLN A 391 -9.48 23.14 -23.94
C GLN A 391 -10.49 22.41 -24.82
N LEU A 392 -11.63 22.01 -24.26
CA LEU A 392 -12.71 21.34 -24.98
C LEU A 392 -13.27 22.23 -26.08
N ILE A 393 -13.64 23.48 -25.76
CA ILE A 393 -14.15 24.45 -26.74
C ILE A 393 -13.11 24.76 -27.79
N TRP A 394 -11.85 25.00 -27.40
CA TRP A 394 -10.79 25.20 -28.39
C TRP A 394 -10.68 24.03 -29.37
N ARG A 395 -10.75 22.79 -28.85
CA ARG A 395 -10.65 21.59 -29.71
C ARG A 395 -11.89 21.38 -30.56
N GLN A 396 -13.09 21.67 -30.05
CA GLN A 396 -14.34 21.66 -30.81
C GLN A 396 -14.30 22.64 -31.99
N GLN A 397 -13.87 23.88 -31.74
CA GLN A 397 -13.72 24.90 -32.78
C GLN A 397 -12.66 24.52 -33.82
N TYR A 398 -11.56 23.96 -33.37
CA TYR A 398 -10.53 23.42 -34.26
C TYR A 398 -11.06 22.26 -35.12
N THR A 399 -11.89 21.39 -34.57
CA THR A 399 -12.57 20.31 -35.34
C THR A 399 -13.39 20.88 -36.45
N LEU A 400 -14.21 21.89 -36.16
CA LEU A 400 -15.05 22.58 -37.17
C LEU A 400 -14.21 23.23 -38.28
N ASP A 401 -13.07 23.88 -37.94
CA ASP A 401 -12.16 24.45 -38.94
C ASP A 401 -11.59 23.35 -39.84
N VAL A 402 -11.19 22.24 -39.27
CA VAL A 402 -10.66 21.12 -40.06
C VAL A 402 -11.71 20.46 -40.93
N MET A 403 -12.96 20.36 -40.46
CA MET A 403 -14.09 19.86 -41.28
C MET A 403 -14.32 20.75 -42.51
N ALA A 404 -14.22 22.07 -42.34
CA ALA A 404 -14.30 23.02 -43.46
C ALA A 404 -13.10 22.92 -44.38
N GLU A 405 -11.87 22.81 -43.84
CA GLU A 405 -10.61 22.59 -44.58
C GLU A 405 -10.68 21.32 -45.46
N MET A 406 -11.32 20.27 -44.96
CA MET A 406 -11.50 18.99 -45.67
C MET A 406 -12.69 19.01 -46.64
N GLY A 407 -13.49 20.05 -46.64
CA GLY A 407 -14.66 20.20 -47.52
C GLY A 407 -15.86 19.34 -47.09
N PHE A 408 -15.90 18.90 -45.85
CA PHE A 408 -17.08 18.20 -45.29
C PHE A 408 -18.23 19.15 -45.01
N ILE A 409 -17.91 20.39 -44.69
CA ILE A 409 -18.85 21.50 -44.47
C ILE A 409 -18.31 22.77 -45.11
N THR A 410 -19.14 23.78 -45.24
CA THR A 410 -18.72 25.11 -45.68
C THR A 410 -18.08 25.90 -44.51
N GLN A 411 -17.30 26.92 -44.81
CA GLN A 411 -16.77 27.83 -43.81
C GLN A 411 -17.87 28.60 -43.04
N GLU A 412 -19.01 28.86 -43.72
CA GLU A 412 -20.16 29.51 -43.09
C GLU A 412 -20.84 28.61 -42.06
N GLU A 413 -21.03 27.33 -42.39
CA GLU A 413 -21.55 26.33 -41.45
C GLU A 413 -20.62 26.16 -40.24
N ALA A 414 -19.27 26.11 -40.45
CA ALA A 414 -18.32 26.05 -39.36
C ALA A 414 -18.41 27.27 -38.43
N ASN A 415 -18.53 28.48 -39.02
CA ASN A 415 -18.63 29.71 -38.22
C ASN A 415 -19.94 29.75 -37.43
N THR A 416 -21.05 29.36 -38.03
CA THR A 416 -22.35 29.28 -37.36
C THR A 416 -22.33 28.28 -36.21
N ALA A 417 -21.70 27.12 -36.40
CA ALA A 417 -21.59 26.10 -35.35
C ALA A 417 -20.70 26.54 -34.17
N LYS A 418 -19.72 27.43 -34.40
CA LYS A 418 -18.88 28.01 -33.33
C LYS A 418 -19.59 29.06 -32.48
N GLU A 419 -20.64 29.72 -33.03
CA GLU A 419 -21.44 30.70 -32.32
C GLU A 419 -22.44 30.06 -31.34
N VAL A 420 -22.66 28.75 -31.44
CA VAL A 420 -23.55 28.01 -30.52
C VAL A 420 -22.93 27.95 -29.12
N ASP A 421 -23.69 28.36 -28.10
CA ASP A 421 -23.34 28.11 -26.69
C ASP A 421 -23.52 26.62 -26.38
N ILE A 422 -22.52 25.84 -26.77
CA ILE A 422 -22.58 24.38 -26.70
C ILE A 422 -22.48 23.85 -25.27
N LEU A 423 -21.76 24.54 -24.38
CA LEU A 423 -21.68 24.16 -22.96
C LEU A 423 -22.98 24.45 -22.23
N GLY A 424 -23.67 25.55 -22.57
CA GLY A 424 -25.00 25.83 -22.05
C GLY A 424 -26.07 24.84 -22.51
N ALA A 425 -25.81 24.10 -23.60
CA ALA A 425 -26.69 23.03 -24.08
C ALA A 425 -26.48 21.69 -23.40
N ILE A 426 -25.37 21.53 -22.61
CA ILE A 426 -25.11 20.32 -21.84
C ILE A 426 -26.16 20.19 -20.75
N ARG A 427 -26.82 19.05 -20.71
CA ARG A 427 -27.78 18.75 -19.65
C ARG A 427 -27.01 18.66 -18.32
N PRO A 428 -27.59 19.13 -17.19
CA PRO A 428 -27.03 18.91 -15.90
C PRO A 428 -26.66 17.43 -15.77
N GLU A 429 -25.53 17.11 -15.13
CA GLU A 429 -25.19 15.75 -14.78
C GLU A 429 -26.32 15.21 -13.92
N SER A 430 -27.41 14.84 -14.57
CA SER A 430 -28.51 14.17 -13.94
C SER A 430 -27.94 12.82 -13.59
N SER A 431 -27.89 12.58 -12.32
CA SER A 431 -27.51 11.36 -11.72
C SER A 431 -28.22 10.19 -12.40
N GLN A 432 -27.59 9.64 -13.42
CA GLN A 432 -27.99 8.33 -13.96
C GLN A 432 -28.00 7.28 -12.83
N TYR A 433 -27.42 7.64 -11.69
CA TYR A 433 -27.37 6.87 -10.45
C TYR A 433 -28.18 7.52 -9.32
N ALA A 434 -29.00 8.56 -9.58
CA ALA A 434 -29.74 9.25 -8.51
C ALA A 434 -30.62 8.31 -7.69
N ASP A 435 -31.17 7.31 -8.34
CA ASP A 435 -32.04 6.31 -7.72
C ASP A 435 -31.29 5.03 -7.28
N MET A 436 -29.95 4.98 -7.52
CA MET A 436 -29.13 3.83 -7.11
C MET A 436 -28.81 3.94 -5.63
N LYS A 437 -29.13 2.90 -4.88
CA LYS A 437 -28.71 2.72 -3.49
C LYS A 437 -27.35 2.05 -3.45
N ALA A 438 -26.49 2.46 -2.53
CA ALA A 438 -25.16 1.92 -2.35
C ALA A 438 -24.36 1.85 -3.68
N PRO A 439 -24.17 2.97 -4.40
CA PRO A 439 -23.66 2.93 -5.77
C PRO A 439 -22.28 2.29 -5.91
N HIS A 440 -21.35 2.53 -5.00
CA HIS A 440 -20.02 1.91 -5.02
C HIS A 440 -20.10 0.38 -4.94
N PHE A 441 -20.96 -0.14 -4.06
CA PHE A 441 -21.13 -1.58 -3.92
C PHE A 441 -21.81 -2.20 -5.15
N VAL A 442 -22.88 -1.60 -5.62
CA VAL A 442 -23.63 -2.13 -6.78
C VAL A 442 -22.78 -2.13 -8.05
N LEU A 443 -21.97 -1.09 -8.25
CA LEU A 443 -21.07 -1.02 -9.40
C LEU A 443 -19.91 -2.02 -9.29
N GLU A 444 -19.41 -2.29 -8.09
CA GLU A 444 -18.41 -3.35 -7.89
C GLU A 444 -19.00 -4.74 -8.17
N VAL A 445 -20.22 -5.03 -7.70
CA VAL A 445 -20.95 -6.27 -8.04
C VAL A 445 -21.12 -6.40 -9.54
N LYS A 446 -21.57 -5.33 -10.20
CA LYS A 446 -21.74 -5.31 -11.67
C LYS A 446 -20.42 -5.62 -12.38
N LYS A 447 -19.32 -4.97 -11.98
CA LYS A 447 -17.98 -5.18 -12.53
C LYS A 447 -17.56 -6.64 -12.41
N GLN A 448 -17.71 -7.25 -11.23
CA GLN A 448 -17.36 -8.67 -11.00
C GLN A 448 -18.20 -9.63 -11.86
N LEU A 449 -19.50 -9.35 -12.02
CA LEU A 449 -20.36 -10.16 -12.87
C LEU A 449 -20.03 -9.98 -14.36
N GLU A 450 -19.70 -8.78 -14.80
CA GLU A 450 -19.23 -8.50 -16.17
C GLU A 450 -17.89 -9.19 -16.47
N GLU A 451 -16.97 -9.24 -15.50
CA GLU A 451 -15.71 -9.99 -15.62
C GLU A 451 -15.95 -11.51 -15.68
N LYS A 452 -16.87 -12.01 -14.88
CA LYS A 452 -17.16 -13.46 -14.75
C LYS A 452 -17.97 -14.00 -15.93
N TYR A 453 -19.02 -13.31 -16.35
CA TYR A 453 -19.97 -13.80 -17.35
C TYR A 453 -19.83 -13.13 -18.72
N GLY A 454 -19.03 -12.08 -18.79
CA GLY A 454 -18.83 -11.27 -19.97
C GLY A 454 -19.85 -10.13 -20.10
N ILE A 455 -19.38 -8.99 -20.57
CA ILE A 455 -20.15 -7.75 -20.73
C ILE A 455 -21.39 -7.96 -21.61
N SER A 456 -21.25 -8.71 -22.73
CA SER A 456 -22.36 -8.97 -23.65
C SER A 456 -23.46 -9.81 -23.02
N THR A 457 -23.09 -10.78 -22.16
CA THR A 457 -24.04 -11.63 -21.45
C THR A 457 -24.83 -10.82 -20.41
N MET A 458 -24.15 -9.98 -19.64
CA MET A 458 -24.79 -9.10 -18.67
C MET A 458 -25.71 -8.06 -19.33
N ARG A 459 -25.35 -7.61 -20.54
CA ARG A 459 -26.17 -6.68 -21.32
C ARG A 459 -27.44 -7.30 -21.90
N ALA A 460 -27.41 -8.61 -22.19
CA ALA A 460 -28.63 -9.29 -22.60
C ALA A 460 -29.77 -9.10 -21.60
N GLY A 461 -29.39 -8.76 -20.34
CA GLY A 461 -30.29 -8.25 -19.31
C GLY A 461 -31.29 -9.26 -18.77
N GLY A 462 -32.17 -8.75 -17.93
CA GLY A 462 -33.23 -9.55 -17.31
C GLY A 462 -32.75 -10.43 -16.14
N TRP A 463 -31.52 -10.24 -15.67
CA TRP A 463 -30.99 -10.98 -14.54
C TRP A 463 -31.45 -10.39 -13.21
N THR A 464 -31.71 -11.23 -12.24
CA THR A 464 -31.94 -10.82 -10.87
C THR A 464 -30.76 -11.24 -10.01
N ILE A 465 -30.08 -10.26 -9.43
CA ILE A 465 -28.88 -10.41 -8.62
C ILE A 465 -29.23 -10.08 -7.17
N THR A 466 -29.25 -11.07 -6.30
CA THR A 466 -29.37 -10.88 -4.85
C THR A 466 -27.94 -10.79 -4.30
N THR A 467 -27.63 -9.65 -3.71
CA THR A 467 -26.29 -9.32 -3.21
C THR A 467 -26.15 -9.63 -1.71
N THR A 468 -24.92 -9.55 -1.20
CA THR A 468 -24.62 -9.68 0.22
C THR A 468 -24.89 -8.42 1.03
N LEU A 469 -25.10 -7.26 0.39
CA LEU A 469 -25.36 -5.99 1.07
C LEU A 469 -26.58 -6.11 1.97
N ASP A 470 -26.51 -5.55 3.17
CA ASP A 470 -27.65 -5.27 4.02
C ASP A 470 -27.94 -3.77 3.95
N TYR A 471 -29.02 -3.38 3.30
CA TYR A 471 -29.30 -1.95 3.09
C TYR A 471 -29.55 -1.19 4.41
N ARG A 472 -29.92 -1.89 5.50
CA ARG A 472 -30.02 -1.30 6.85
C ARG A 472 -28.62 -0.93 7.35
N ALA A 473 -27.64 -1.85 7.24
CA ALA A 473 -26.25 -1.61 7.58
C ALA A 473 -25.62 -0.55 6.69
N GLN A 474 -25.95 -0.55 5.39
CA GLN A 474 -25.48 0.46 4.43
C GLN A 474 -25.93 1.89 4.81
N LYS A 475 -27.20 2.05 5.22
CA LYS A 475 -27.68 3.37 5.68
C LYS A 475 -26.95 3.87 6.91
N ILE A 476 -26.69 2.98 7.86
CA ILE A 476 -25.90 3.30 9.05
C ILE A 476 -24.47 3.69 8.65
N ALA A 477 -23.90 3.00 7.64
CA ALA A 477 -22.59 3.34 7.09
C ALA A 477 -22.55 4.73 6.44
N GLU A 478 -23.57 5.06 5.64
CA GLU A 478 -23.71 6.38 5.01
C GLU A 478 -23.91 7.49 6.06
N GLU A 479 -24.67 7.22 7.12
CA GLU A 479 -24.82 8.13 8.27
C GLU A 479 -23.49 8.31 9.02
N ALA A 480 -22.75 7.23 9.26
CA ALA A 480 -21.45 7.28 9.89
C ALA A 480 -20.43 8.09 9.05
N ILE A 481 -20.39 7.87 7.74
CA ILE A 481 -19.55 8.63 6.81
C ILE A 481 -19.95 10.13 6.82
N ALA A 482 -21.23 10.45 6.90
CA ALA A 482 -21.69 11.85 7.01
C ALA A 482 -21.19 12.52 8.31
N ILE A 483 -21.14 11.76 9.42
CA ILE A 483 -20.53 12.23 10.68
C ILE A 483 -19.03 12.47 10.48
N GLY A 484 -18.33 11.57 9.81
CA GLY A 484 -16.91 11.76 9.46
C GLY A 484 -16.69 13.00 8.58
N ALA A 485 -17.53 13.19 7.59
CA ALA A 485 -17.47 14.33 6.67
C ALA A 485 -17.59 15.69 7.39
N ASP A 486 -18.40 15.78 8.44
CA ASP A 486 -18.49 16.99 9.27
C ASP A 486 -17.17 17.34 9.98
N HIS A 487 -16.26 16.40 10.12
CA HIS A 487 -14.95 16.56 10.74
C HIS A 487 -13.79 16.74 9.74
N MET A 488 -13.98 16.41 8.46
CA MET A 488 -12.93 16.46 7.42
C MET A 488 -12.31 17.87 7.26
N TYR A 489 -13.10 18.93 7.42
CA TYR A 489 -12.60 20.30 7.32
C TYR A 489 -11.55 20.65 8.38
N ILE A 490 -11.58 20.00 9.54
CA ILE A 490 -10.58 20.19 10.61
C ILE A 490 -9.26 19.58 10.21
N ASN A 491 -9.32 18.47 9.51
CA ASN A 491 -8.16 17.68 9.10
C ASN A 491 -7.57 18.11 7.76
N ASN A 492 -8.27 18.97 7.02
CA ASN A 492 -7.94 19.31 5.64
C ASN A 492 -7.89 18.03 4.77
N SER A 493 -8.83 17.11 4.98
CA SER A 493 -9.01 15.93 4.12
C SER A 493 -10.12 16.17 3.10
N ASP A 494 -10.03 15.50 1.96
CA ASP A 494 -11.00 15.61 0.87
C ASP A 494 -11.93 14.41 0.77
N ASP A 495 -11.60 13.24 1.40
CA ASP A 495 -12.44 12.07 1.32
C ASP A 495 -12.35 11.15 2.56
N VAL A 496 -13.40 10.35 2.74
CA VAL A 496 -13.50 9.27 3.73
C VAL A 496 -14.25 8.09 3.13
N ALA A 497 -13.69 6.87 3.31
CA ALA A 497 -14.25 5.64 2.79
C ALA A 497 -14.35 4.57 3.88
N MET A 498 -15.32 3.66 3.73
CA MET A 498 -15.56 2.59 4.69
C MET A 498 -16.04 1.31 3.99
N VAL A 499 -15.56 0.16 4.49
CA VAL A 499 -16.08 -1.17 4.13
C VAL A 499 -16.30 -2.00 5.39
N SER A 500 -17.39 -2.76 5.39
CA SER A 500 -17.76 -3.63 6.50
C SER A 500 -18.15 -5.02 6.03
N LEU A 501 -17.64 -6.03 6.73
CA LEU A 501 -17.85 -7.45 6.45
C LEU A 501 -18.49 -8.14 7.63
N ASP A 502 -19.36 -9.08 7.33
CA ASP A 502 -19.86 -10.09 8.28
C ASP A 502 -18.72 -11.05 8.65
N VAL A 503 -18.44 -11.20 9.93
CA VAL A 503 -17.32 -12.01 10.42
C VAL A 503 -17.51 -13.48 10.11
N GLU A 504 -18.73 -14.03 10.23
CA GLU A 504 -18.97 -15.44 10.03
C GLU A 504 -18.79 -15.88 8.58
N THR A 505 -19.25 -15.04 7.64
CA THR A 505 -19.36 -15.41 6.22
C THR A 505 -18.34 -14.74 5.30
N SER A 506 -17.63 -13.69 5.71
CA SER A 506 -16.83 -12.76 4.90
C SER A 506 -17.63 -12.06 3.79
N GLN A 507 -18.94 -11.92 3.98
CA GLN A 507 -19.80 -11.17 3.08
C GLN A 507 -19.66 -9.67 3.31
N VAL A 508 -19.50 -8.88 2.24
CA VAL A 508 -19.53 -7.42 2.35
C VAL A 508 -20.98 -7.00 2.60
N ILE A 509 -21.22 -6.40 3.76
CA ILE A 509 -22.56 -5.99 4.23
C ILE A 509 -22.82 -4.50 4.04
N ALA A 510 -21.75 -3.67 3.99
CA ALA A 510 -21.84 -2.25 3.72
C ALA A 510 -20.54 -1.77 3.05
N MET A 511 -20.68 -0.79 2.14
CA MET A 511 -19.55 -0.22 1.40
C MET A 511 -19.85 1.21 0.99
N VAL A 512 -19.00 2.15 1.43
CA VAL A 512 -19.01 3.54 1.02
C VAL A 512 -17.61 3.88 0.51
N GLY A 513 -17.47 3.97 -0.80
CA GLY A 513 -16.17 4.13 -1.45
C GLY A 513 -15.63 5.55 -1.48
N SER A 514 -16.48 6.55 -1.25
CA SER A 514 -16.17 7.97 -1.18
C SER A 514 -17.30 8.69 -0.44
N VAL A 515 -17.01 9.81 0.18
CA VAL A 515 -17.98 10.63 0.94
C VAL A 515 -19.16 11.11 0.11
N ASP A 516 -18.95 11.41 -1.16
CA ASP A 516 -19.99 11.81 -2.12
C ASP A 516 -19.73 11.16 -3.47
N PHE A 517 -20.52 10.14 -3.77
CA PHE A 517 -20.47 9.43 -5.05
C PHE A 517 -20.62 10.37 -6.26
N PHE A 518 -21.34 11.47 -6.12
CA PHE A 518 -21.59 12.44 -7.18
C PHE A 518 -20.55 13.57 -7.25
N ASN A 519 -19.49 13.48 -6.47
CA ASN A 519 -18.33 14.38 -6.61
C ASN A 519 -17.69 14.16 -7.99
N SER A 520 -17.63 15.23 -8.81
CA SER A 520 -17.16 15.15 -10.20
C SER A 520 -15.67 14.78 -10.36
N THR A 521 -14.89 14.88 -9.29
CA THR A 521 -13.44 14.66 -9.35
C THR A 521 -13.07 13.22 -8.98
N TYR A 522 -13.62 12.69 -7.89
CA TYR A 522 -13.25 11.38 -7.35
C TYR A 522 -14.44 10.55 -6.83
N GLY A 523 -15.66 11.11 -6.83
CA GLY A 523 -16.80 10.45 -6.20
C GLY A 523 -17.13 9.06 -6.72
N GLU A 524 -16.91 8.78 -8.00
CA GLU A 524 -17.10 7.44 -8.57
C GLU A 524 -15.95 6.47 -8.24
N LEU A 525 -14.81 6.95 -7.71
CA LEU A 525 -13.70 6.09 -7.31
C LEU A 525 -14.06 5.32 -6.05
N ASN A 526 -14.09 4.01 -6.15
CA ASN A 526 -14.31 3.17 -5.00
C ASN A 526 -12.98 2.91 -4.27
N VAL A 527 -12.65 3.73 -3.27
CA VAL A 527 -11.41 3.60 -2.52
C VAL A 527 -11.29 2.22 -1.87
N THR A 528 -12.41 1.58 -1.52
CA THR A 528 -12.40 0.29 -0.82
C THR A 528 -11.92 -0.89 -1.67
N THR A 529 -12.09 -0.82 -3.00
CA THR A 529 -11.75 -1.91 -3.94
C THR A 529 -10.80 -1.51 -5.05
N ASP A 530 -10.89 -0.28 -5.57
CA ASP A 530 -10.11 0.17 -6.73
C ASP A 530 -8.78 0.81 -6.32
N SER A 531 -8.70 1.36 -5.11
CA SER A 531 -7.47 1.97 -4.58
C SER A 531 -6.63 0.99 -3.78
N LEU A 532 -5.35 1.27 -3.72
CA LEU A 532 -4.39 0.63 -2.84
C LEU A 532 -3.89 1.67 -1.85
N VAL A 533 -4.23 1.51 -0.57
CA VAL A 533 -3.86 2.44 0.51
C VAL A 533 -2.71 1.87 1.35
N GLU A 534 -1.82 2.70 1.83
CA GLU A 534 -0.82 2.29 2.81
C GLU A 534 -1.53 2.00 4.14
N PRO A 535 -1.41 0.80 4.74
CA PRO A 535 -2.16 0.46 5.96
C PRO A 535 -1.61 1.15 7.21
N GLY A 536 -0.41 1.71 7.17
CA GLY A 536 0.24 2.22 8.36
C GLY A 536 0.25 1.18 9.48
N SER A 537 0.06 1.63 10.70
CA SER A 537 0.10 0.75 11.88
C SER A 537 -1.05 -0.27 11.97
N THR A 538 -2.07 -0.23 11.09
CA THR A 538 -3.10 -1.27 11.08
C THR A 538 -2.57 -2.62 10.62
N ILE A 539 -1.43 -2.66 9.92
CA ILE A 539 -0.81 -3.93 9.49
C ILE A 539 -0.21 -4.75 10.64
N LYS A 540 0.17 -4.11 11.76
CA LYS A 540 0.94 -4.72 12.85
C LYS A 540 0.32 -5.99 13.44
N PRO A 541 -0.98 -6.04 13.78
CA PRO A 541 -1.59 -7.26 14.32
C PRO A 541 -1.44 -8.46 13.39
N ILE A 542 -1.53 -8.24 12.09
CA ILE A 542 -1.56 -9.26 11.05
C ILE A 542 -0.15 -9.69 10.64
N LEU A 543 0.72 -8.72 10.34
CA LEU A 543 2.07 -8.98 9.81
C LEU A 543 3.09 -9.30 10.90
N ASP A 544 3.03 -8.58 12.03
CA ASP A 544 4.09 -8.64 13.02
C ASP A 544 3.73 -9.57 14.18
N TYR A 545 2.56 -9.41 14.78
CA TYR A 545 2.23 -10.07 16.03
C TYR A 545 1.52 -11.41 15.88
N ALA A 546 0.68 -11.61 14.84
CA ALA A 546 0.08 -12.92 14.60
C ALA A 546 1.14 -13.99 14.33
N PRO A 547 2.13 -13.79 13.43
CA PRO A 547 3.22 -14.74 13.25
C PRO A 547 4.09 -14.89 14.50
N LEU A 548 4.29 -13.81 15.28
CA LEU A 548 5.12 -13.84 16.47
C LEU A 548 4.56 -14.77 17.54
N PHE A 549 3.25 -14.78 17.74
CA PHE A 549 2.58 -15.58 18.76
C PHE A 549 2.40 -17.06 18.36
N MET A 550 2.65 -17.42 17.10
CA MET A 550 2.58 -18.81 16.67
C MET A 550 3.63 -19.67 17.35
N GLN A 551 3.30 -20.96 17.52
CA GLN A 551 4.27 -21.94 18.06
C GLN A 551 5.52 -22.04 17.18
N ARG A 552 6.68 -22.02 17.81
CA ARG A 552 7.99 -22.14 17.14
C ARG A 552 8.99 -22.96 17.95
N GLU A 553 10.03 -23.44 17.27
CA GLU A 553 11.19 -24.00 17.93
C GLU A 553 11.97 -22.89 18.66
N GLY A 554 12.41 -23.14 19.89
CA GLY A 554 13.14 -22.15 20.71
C GLY A 554 12.22 -21.25 21.51
N ILE A 555 12.45 -19.92 21.45
CA ILE A 555 11.70 -18.95 22.24
C ILE A 555 10.30 -18.78 21.66
N ASN A 556 9.28 -18.89 22.51
CA ASN A 556 7.90 -18.61 22.19
C ASN A 556 7.45 -17.32 22.90
N TYR A 557 6.56 -16.59 22.26
CA TYR A 557 6.16 -15.24 22.65
C TYR A 557 4.67 -15.21 23.01
N GLY A 558 4.32 -14.24 23.83
CA GLY A 558 2.95 -13.93 24.22
C GLY A 558 2.81 -12.47 24.62
N PRO A 559 1.61 -12.00 24.95
CA PRO A 559 1.34 -10.61 25.31
C PRO A 559 2.23 -10.05 26.42
N GLY A 560 2.58 -10.87 27.42
CA GLY A 560 3.47 -10.48 28.53
C GLY A 560 4.98 -10.54 28.22
N THR A 561 5.40 -10.94 27.00
CA THR A 561 6.82 -10.93 26.62
C THR A 561 7.34 -9.49 26.59
N ILE A 562 8.50 -9.28 27.17
CA ILE A 562 9.19 -7.99 27.14
C ILE A 562 9.99 -7.88 25.85
N LEU A 563 9.74 -6.80 25.10
CA LEU A 563 10.58 -6.33 24.00
C LEU A 563 11.05 -4.92 24.35
N ARG A 564 12.37 -4.72 24.35
CA ARG A 564 12.92 -3.41 24.70
C ARG A 564 12.64 -2.38 23.61
N ASP A 565 11.97 -1.29 23.98
CA ASP A 565 11.69 -0.16 23.11
C ASP A 565 12.81 0.87 23.21
N GLU A 566 13.72 0.84 22.24
CA GLU A 566 14.96 1.60 22.22
C GLU A 566 15.34 2.07 20.82
N ASN A 567 16.36 2.92 20.69
CA ASN A 567 16.82 3.38 19.39
C ASN A 567 17.60 2.30 18.63
N ILE A 568 16.97 1.68 17.63
CA ILE A 568 17.55 0.66 16.74
C ILE A 568 17.98 1.19 15.37
N ASN A 569 18.10 2.51 15.18
CA ASN A 569 18.40 3.10 13.88
C ASN A 569 19.74 2.62 13.27
N SER A 570 20.71 2.21 14.08
CA SER A 570 21.95 1.60 13.58
C SER A 570 21.73 0.30 12.80
N ILE A 571 20.68 -0.45 13.15
CA ILE A 571 20.28 -1.70 12.50
C ILE A 571 19.23 -1.43 11.43
N TYR A 572 18.17 -0.72 11.78
CA TYR A 572 17.05 -0.42 10.88
C TYR A 572 17.46 0.33 9.63
N CYS A 573 18.36 1.30 9.78
CA CYS A 573 18.87 2.13 8.68
C CYS A 573 20.16 1.60 8.04
N ALA A 574 20.62 0.42 8.40
CA ALA A 574 21.84 -0.15 7.86
C ALA A 574 21.77 -0.32 6.34
N GLY A 575 22.71 0.30 5.62
CA GLY A 575 22.77 0.24 4.16
C GLY A 575 21.84 1.21 3.43
N TYR A 576 21.05 2.00 4.13
CA TYR A 576 20.17 3.01 3.51
C TYR A 576 20.98 4.28 3.15
N VAL A 577 20.77 4.79 1.94
CA VAL A 577 21.40 6.04 1.46
C VAL A 577 20.35 7.15 1.48
N GLY A 578 20.45 8.05 2.46
CA GLY A 578 19.52 9.16 2.63
C GLY A 578 19.15 9.39 4.10
N ARG A 579 18.06 10.13 4.32
CA ARG A 579 17.51 10.27 5.67
C ARG A 579 16.71 9.01 6.00
N CYS A 580 17.11 8.31 7.03
CA CYS A 580 16.40 7.17 7.60
C CYS A 580 16.35 7.37 9.11
N SER A 581 15.17 7.21 9.68
CA SER A 581 14.96 7.27 11.12
C SER A 581 13.71 6.49 11.47
N LEU A 582 13.80 5.62 12.45
CA LEU A 582 12.67 4.95 13.07
C LEU A 582 12.48 5.53 14.48
N ALA A 583 11.29 5.96 14.78
CA ALA A 583 10.87 6.42 16.08
C ALA A 583 9.41 6.04 16.33
N ASN A 584 8.99 6.02 17.58
CA ASN A 584 7.59 5.96 17.94
C ASN A 584 6.89 7.29 17.61
N VAL A 585 5.58 7.28 17.44
CA VAL A 585 4.79 8.49 17.17
C VAL A 585 5.00 9.56 18.26
N THR A 586 5.20 9.14 19.51
CA THR A 586 5.48 10.02 20.64
C THR A 586 6.90 10.57 20.68
N ASN A 587 7.79 10.12 19.80
CA ASN A 587 9.24 10.37 19.82
C ASN A 587 9.90 9.99 21.16
N THR A 588 9.29 9.06 21.90
CA THR A 588 9.76 8.55 23.20
C THR A 588 10.08 7.08 23.08
N PHE A 589 11.15 6.64 23.73
CA PHE A 589 11.47 5.23 23.96
C PHE A 589 11.06 4.86 25.38
N TYR A 590 10.37 3.74 25.53
CA TYR A 590 9.74 3.32 26.78
C TYR A 590 10.57 2.26 27.55
N GLY A 591 11.69 1.81 26.99
CA GLY A 591 12.53 0.78 27.62
C GLY A 591 11.89 -0.61 27.60
N ASP A 592 11.98 -1.33 28.71
CA ASP A 592 11.47 -2.70 28.85
C ASP A 592 9.93 -2.68 28.95
N VAL A 593 9.26 -2.94 27.85
CA VAL A 593 7.79 -2.96 27.73
C VAL A 593 7.27 -4.31 27.23
N THR A 594 6.07 -4.67 27.66
CA THR A 594 5.40 -5.89 27.19
C THR A 594 4.89 -5.72 25.75
N ILE A 595 4.70 -6.83 25.05
CA ILE A 595 4.06 -6.81 23.72
C ILE A 595 2.64 -6.27 23.83
N ARG A 596 1.88 -6.56 24.90
CA ARG A 596 0.57 -5.96 25.17
C ARG A 596 0.64 -4.44 25.14
N PHE A 597 1.56 -3.86 25.89
CA PHE A 597 1.79 -2.41 25.91
C PHE A 597 2.19 -1.92 24.52
N SER A 598 3.12 -2.60 23.87
CA SER A 598 3.68 -2.20 22.58
C SER A 598 2.64 -2.18 21.46
N LEU A 599 1.81 -3.22 21.35
CA LEU A 599 0.74 -3.30 20.34
C LEU A 599 -0.38 -2.32 20.68
N GLY A 600 -0.79 -2.23 21.95
CA GLY A 600 -1.82 -1.30 22.39
C GLY A 600 -1.43 0.16 22.17
N HIS A 601 -0.17 0.53 22.43
CA HIS A 601 0.40 1.86 22.15
C HIS A 601 0.88 2.03 20.71
N SER A 602 0.71 1.01 19.86
CA SER A 602 1.14 1.05 18.46
C SER A 602 2.64 1.38 18.26
N LEU A 603 3.53 0.92 19.17
CA LEU A 603 4.95 1.21 19.11
C LEU A 603 5.56 0.65 17.82
N ASN A 604 6.45 1.44 17.21
CA ASN A 604 7.08 1.09 15.94
C ASN A 604 8.28 0.14 16.15
N ILE A 605 9.04 0.36 17.22
CA ILE A 605 10.26 -0.39 17.49
C ILE A 605 9.93 -1.86 17.72
N ALA A 606 8.96 -2.14 18.61
CA ALA A 606 8.55 -3.49 18.92
C ALA A 606 7.97 -4.24 17.69
N ALA A 607 7.24 -3.55 16.81
CA ALA A 607 6.73 -4.11 15.57
C ALA A 607 7.87 -4.52 14.62
N VAL A 608 8.88 -3.66 14.46
CA VAL A 608 10.08 -3.98 13.66
C VAL A 608 10.85 -5.16 14.24
N LYS A 609 11.00 -5.24 15.58
CA LYS A 609 11.62 -6.38 16.24
C LYS A 609 10.81 -7.66 16.04
N ALA A 610 9.49 -7.60 16.13
CA ALA A 610 8.60 -8.73 15.86
C ALA A 610 8.75 -9.26 14.43
N LEU A 611 8.72 -8.37 13.42
CA LEU A 611 8.95 -8.74 12.02
C LEU A 611 10.34 -9.38 11.81
N TYR A 612 11.37 -8.83 12.45
CA TYR A 612 12.72 -9.38 12.38
C TYR A 612 12.79 -10.80 12.94
N ILE A 613 12.17 -11.04 14.10
CA ILE A 613 12.10 -12.36 14.75
C ILE A 613 11.36 -13.38 13.88
N ASN A 614 10.29 -12.94 13.23
CA ASN A 614 9.47 -13.79 12.37
C ASN A 614 10.14 -14.12 11.03
N GLY A 615 10.96 -13.20 10.52
CA GLY A 615 11.39 -13.16 9.12
C GLY A 615 10.30 -12.59 8.21
N ILE A 616 10.73 -11.76 7.26
CA ILE A 616 9.83 -11.00 6.37
C ILE A 616 8.95 -11.94 5.54
N ASP A 617 9.55 -12.94 4.90
CA ASP A 617 8.83 -13.83 3.99
C ASP A 617 7.75 -14.64 4.72
N ASN A 618 8.05 -15.17 5.91
CA ASN A 618 7.08 -15.90 6.73
C ASN A 618 5.93 -14.99 7.20
N SER A 619 6.23 -13.76 7.59
CA SER A 619 5.21 -12.78 7.99
C SER A 619 4.28 -12.42 6.83
N LEU A 620 4.81 -12.23 5.62
CA LEU A 620 4.03 -11.94 4.43
C LEU A 620 3.17 -13.15 4.01
N GLU A 621 3.70 -14.37 4.10
CA GLU A 621 2.94 -15.58 3.81
C GLU A 621 1.70 -15.68 4.71
N ILE A 622 1.86 -15.43 6.01
CA ILE A 622 0.76 -15.46 6.98
C ILE A 622 -0.22 -14.30 6.75
N ALA A 623 0.28 -13.08 6.49
CA ALA A 623 -0.57 -11.93 6.20
C ALA A 623 -1.44 -12.15 4.95
N HIS A 624 -0.85 -12.68 3.88
CA HIS A 624 -1.58 -13.04 2.65
C HIS A 624 -2.60 -14.16 2.91
N ALA A 625 -2.23 -15.16 3.70
CA ALA A 625 -3.14 -16.25 4.04
C ALA A 625 -4.30 -15.79 4.92
N LEU A 626 -4.11 -14.80 5.80
CA LEU A 626 -5.18 -14.19 6.59
C LEU A 626 -6.13 -13.31 5.76
N GLY A 627 -5.68 -12.78 4.59
CA GLY A 627 -6.53 -12.02 3.70
C GLY A 627 -5.88 -10.84 2.99
N ASP A 628 -4.77 -10.30 3.49
CA ASP A 628 -4.06 -9.14 2.92
C ASP A 628 -3.25 -9.48 1.66
N LYS A 629 -3.90 -10.05 0.66
CA LYS A 629 -3.27 -10.59 -0.56
C LYS A 629 -2.54 -9.53 -1.38
N SER A 630 -3.00 -8.28 -1.35
CA SER A 630 -2.41 -7.15 -2.07
C SER A 630 -1.16 -6.59 -1.38
N TYR A 631 -0.99 -6.82 -0.06
CA TYR A 631 0.13 -6.25 0.68
C TYR A 631 1.46 -6.74 0.15
N CYS A 632 2.30 -5.85 -0.35
CA CYS A 632 3.60 -6.17 -0.96
C CYS A 632 3.59 -7.15 -2.15
N ALA A 633 2.45 -7.50 -2.73
CA ALA A 633 2.31 -8.55 -3.75
C ALA A 633 3.21 -8.36 -4.99
N ASN A 634 3.53 -7.13 -5.36
CA ASN A 634 4.25 -6.79 -6.60
C ASN A 634 5.68 -6.27 -6.37
N ARG A 635 6.23 -6.37 -5.17
CA ARG A 635 7.54 -5.79 -4.83
C ARG A 635 8.63 -6.86 -4.81
N SER A 636 9.78 -6.58 -5.43
CA SER A 636 10.89 -7.52 -5.54
C SER A 636 11.89 -7.47 -4.38
N SER A 637 11.80 -6.48 -3.49
CA SER A 637 12.62 -6.37 -2.28
C SER A 637 11.89 -5.60 -1.19
N TYR A 638 11.87 -6.15 0.00
CA TYR A 638 11.22 -5.61 1.18
C TYR A 638 12.27 -5.27 2.22
N GLY A 639 12.02 -4.23 3.02
CA GLY A 639 12.81 -3.88 4.20
C GLY A 639 11.96 -3.97 5.46
N LEU A 640 12.57 -3.74 6.61
CA LEU A 640 11.85 -3.76 7.89
C LEU A 640 10.78 -2.66 8.04
N SER A 641 10.73 -1.69 7.11
CA SER A 641 9.70 -0.63 7.09
C SER A 641 8.29 -1.15 6.88
N ILE A 642 8.12 -2.35 6.28
CA ILE A 642 6.80 -2.95 6.11
C ILE A 642 6.14 -3.30 7.45
N ALA A 643 6.90 -3.48 8.55
CA ALA A 643 6.33 -3.67 9.88
C ALA A 643 5.43 -2.51 10.34
N ILE A 644 5.68 -1.32 9.83
CA ILE A 644 4.91 -0.13 10.18
C ILE A 644 3.98 0.32 9.05
N GLY A 645 3.75 -0.56 8.07
CA GLY A 645 2.87 -0.31 6.94
C GLY A 645 3.41 0.64 5.89
N SER A 646 4.73 0.90 5.87
CA SER A 646 5.35 1.84 4.94
C SER A 646 5.91 1.17 3.70
N GLY A 647 5.53 1.68 2.55
CA GLY A 647 6.04 1.27 1.24
C GLY A 647 5.38 0.04 0.63
N CYS A 648 4.33 -0.48 1.22
CA CYS A 648 3.42 -1.49 0.65
C CYS A 648 1.98 -1.09 0.94
N ASN A 649 1.08 -1.50 0.09
CA ASN A 649 -0.32 -1.07 0.12
C ASN A 649 -1.27 -2.26 0.22
N VAL A 650 -2.45 -2.03 0.77
CA VAL A 650 -3.55 -3.00 0.87
C VAL A 650 -4.78 -2.49 0.13
N ARG A 651 -5.65 -3.41 -0.32
CA ARG A 651 -7.05 -3.10 -0.59
C ARG A 651 -7.81 -3.07 0.72
N MET A 652 -8.64 -2.06 0.92
CA MET A 652 -9.38 -1.92 2.17
C MET A 652 -10.24 -3.14 2.49
N VAL A 653 -10.93 -3.69 1.50
CA VAL A 653 -11.77 -4.88 1.69
C VAL A 653 -10.98 -6.13 2.04
N GLU A 654 -9.76 -6.30 1.49
CA GLU A 654 -8.86 -7.40 1.84
C GLU A 654 -8.34 -7.26 3.26
N HIS A 655 -8.00 -6.05 3.67
CA HIS A 655 -7.51 -5.73 5.01
C HIS A 655 -8.60 -5.95 6.07
N ALA A 656 -9.81 -5.48 5.83
CA ALA A 656 -10.96 -5.77 6.70
C ALA A 656 -11.23 -7.28 6.83
N ASN A 657 -11.07 -8.05 5.74
CA ASN A 657 -11.21 -9.50 5.77
C ASN A 657 -10.08 -10.20 6.54
N ALA A 658 -8.88 -9.66 6.51
CA ALA A 658 -7.77 -10.18 7.32
C ALA A 658 -8.05 -10.03 8.83
N TYR A 659 -8.68 -8.93 9.24
CA TYR A 659 -9.15 -8.75 10.60
C TYR A 659 -10.38 -9.61 10.92
N ALA A 660 -11.32 -9.77 9.97
CA ALA A 660 -12.40 -10.73 10.12
C ALA A 660 -11.88 -12.16 10.31
N SER A 661 -10.72 -12.51 9.71
CA SER A 661 -10.04 -13.79 9.94
C SER A 661 -9.53 -13.92 11.38
N LEU A 662 -9.03 -12.85 12.00
CA LEU A 662 -8.69 -12.84 13.42
C LEU A 662 -9.94 -12.97 14.29
N ALA A 663 -11.03 -12.26 13.98
CA ALA A 663 -12.30 -12.35 14.67
C ALA A 663 -12.87 -13.78 14.63
N ARG A 664 -12.68 -14.52 13.52
CA ARG A 664 -13.02 -15.95 13.35
C ARG A 664 -12.01 -16.90 14.00
N GLY A 665 -11.26 -16.45 14.99
CA GLY A 665 -10.26 -17.25 15.67
C GLY A 665 -9.10 -17.68 14.79
N GLY A 666 -8.68 -16.87 13.82
CA GLY A 666 -7.55 -17.12 12.93
C GLY A 666 -7.87 -17.93 11.69
N SER A 667 -9.13 -17.93 11.26
CA SER A 667 -9.60 -18.72 10.11
C SER A 667 -10.04 -17.81 8.96
N TYR A 668 -9.46 -18.01 7.78
CA TYR A 668 -9.73 -17.26 6.55
C TYR A 668 -10.97 -17.81 5.82
N LYS A 669 -11.77 -16.92 5.26
CA LYS A 669 -12.79 -17.18 4.24
C LYS A 669 -12.65 -16.18 3.09
N ASP A 670 -13.02 -16.59 1.88
CA ASP A 670 -13.04 -15.70 0.72
C ASP A 670 -14.17 -14.65 0.84
N ILE A 671 -13.85 -13.44 0.39
CA ILE A 671 -14.82 -12.33 0.35
C ILE A 671 -15.90 -12.65 -0.67
N SER A 672 -17.16 -12.35 -0.33
CA SER A 672 -18.25 -12.49 -1.27
C SER A 672 -19.16 -11.25 -1.32
N TYR A 673 -19.76 -11.04 -2.49
CA TYR A 673 -20.62 -9.90 -2.81
C TYR A 673 -22.00 -10.31 -3.30
N VAL A 674 -22.15 -11.58 -3.71
CA VAL A 674 -23.35 -12.09 -4.37
C VAL A 674 -23.85 -13.32 -3.64
N LEU A 675 -25.15 -13.36 -3.34
CA LEU A 675 -25.85 -14.50 -2.75
C LEU A 675 -26.50 -15.39 -3.81
N GLU A 676 -27.13 -14.79 -4.83
CA GLU A 676 -27.83 -15.53 -5.87
C GLU A 676 -27.87 -14.72 -7.18
N VAL A 677 -27.68 -15.39 -8.29
CA VAL A 677 -27.89 -14.86 -9.63
C VAL A 677 -28.91 -15.71 -10.35
N LYS A 678 -30.00 -15.08 -10.82
CA LYS A 678 -31.01 -15.68 -11.69
C LYS A 678 -30.94 -15.07 -13.10
N ASN A 679 -31.13 -15.88 -14.12
CA ASN A 679 -31.27 -15.38 -15.49
C ASN A 679 -32.68 -14.81 -15.76
N SER A 680 -32.93 -14.32 -16.97
CA SER A 680 -34.19 -13.78 -17.41
C SER A 680 -35.35 -14.79 -17.44
N ALA A 681 -35.05 -16.11 -17.44
CA ALA A 681 -36.03 -17.18 -17.33
C ALA A 681 -36.36 -17.52 -15.86
N GLY A 682 -35.64 -16.96 -14.90
CA GLY A 682 -35.76 -17.26 -13.46
C GLY A 682 -34.94 -18.46 -13.01
N ASP A 683 -34.10 -19.03 -13.89
CA ASP A 683 -33.22 -20.15 -13.51
C ASP A 683 -32.06 -19.62 -12.67
N ILE A 684 -31.69 -20.34 -11.62
CA ILE A 684 -30.53 -19.99 -10.77
C ILE A 684 -29.26 -20.33 -11.54
N ILE A 685 -28.45 -19.32 -11.82
CA ILE A 685 -27.15 -19.43 -12.48
C ILE A 685 -26.06 -19.63 -11.45
N GLU A 686 -26.18 -18.96 -10.31
CA GLU A 686 -25.23 -18.99 -9.22
C GLU A 686 -25.95 -18.85 -7.89
N SER A 687 -25.49 -19.61 -6.91
CA SER A 687 -25.93 -19.48 -5.53
C SER A 687 -24.71 -19.56 -4.62
N TRP A 688 -24.59 -18.62 -3.71
CA TRP A 688 -23.56 -18.62 -2.69
C TRP A 688 -23.65 -19.87 -1.82
N VAL A 689 -22.51 -20.46 -1.59
CA VAL A 689 -22.39 -21.62 -0.68
C VAL A 689 -21.33 -21.27 0.35
N ASP A 690 -21.65 -21.42 1.62
CA ASP A 690 -20.68 -21.18 2.69
C ASP A 690 -19.50 -22.15 2.54
N SER A 691 -18.32 -21.59 2.27
CA SER A 691 -17.08 -22.37 2.18
C SER A 691 -16.52 -22.62 3.58
N PRO A 692 -15.96 -23.81 3.85
CA PRO A 692 -15.29 -24.05 5.12
C PRO A 692 -14.13 -23.09 5.28
N ALA A 693 -14.05 -22.49 6.48
CA ALA A 693 -12.96 -21.59 6.83
C ALA A 693 -11.62 -22.34 6.88
N THR A 694 -10.57 -21.75 6.33
CA THR A 694 -9.20 -22.30 6.37
C THR A 694 -8.47 -21.74 7.59
N ARG A 695 -8.05 -22.59 8.52
CA ARG A 695 -7.24 -22.17 9.67
C ARG A 695 -5.86 -21.70 9.20
N VAL A 696 -5.51 -20.45 9.47
CA VAL A 696 -4.22 -19.86 9.16
C VAL A 696 -3.35 -19.74 10.40
N VAL A 697 -3.90 -19.19 11.48
CA VAL A 697 -3.23 -19.12 12.78
C VAL A 697 -4.08 -19.84 13.82
N ASP A 698 -3.42 -20.27 14.91
CA ASP A 698 -4.14 -20.93 16.00
C ASP A 698 -5.13 -19.96 16.68
N GLU A 699 -6.24 -20.50 17.19
CA GLU A 699 -7.27 -19.69 17.85
C GLU A 699 -6.74 -18.95 19.10
N GLN A 700 -5.71 -19.50 19.75
CA GLN A 700 -5.06 -18.84 20.88
C GLN A 700 -4.30 -17.60 20.44
N VAL A 701 -3.68 -17.64 19.23
CA VAL A 701 -3.00 -16.48 18.63
C VAL A 701 -4.00 -15.36 18.33
N ALA A 702 -5.08 -15.69 17.63
CA ALA A 702 -6.13 -14.73 17.30
C ALA A 702 -6.76 -14.13 18.57
N TYR A 703 -7.03 -14.96 19.58
CA TYR A 703 -7.56 -14.50 20.85
C TYR A 703 -6.61 -13.54 21.57
N MET A 704 -5.31 -13.85 21.66
CA MET A 704 -4.33 -12.97 22.30
C MET A 704 -4.25 -11.59 21.63
N ILE A 705 -4.36 -11.56 20.29
CA ILE A 705 -4.40 -10.28 19.54
C ILE A 705 -5.69 -9.53 19.88
N SER A 706 -6.83 -10.20 19.83
CA SER A 706 -8.14 -9.62 20.13
C SER A 706 -8.20 -9.07 21.57
N ASP A 707 -7.66 -9.80 22.52
CA ASP A 707 -7.56 -9.41 23.94
C ASP A 707 -6.68 -8.14 24.12
N ILE A 708 -5.56 -8.02 23.40
CA ILE A 708 -4.75 -6.80 23.44
C ILE A 708 -5.49 -5.62 22.78
N LEU A 709 -6.11 -5.84 21.63
CA LEU A 709 -6.77 -4.77 20.88
C LEU A 709 -8.10 -4.31 21.50
N SER A 710 -8.70 -5.10 22.38
CA SER A 710 -9.88 -4.70 23.16
C SER A 710 -9.52 -4.07 24.51
N ASP A 711 -8.28 -4.25 24.98
CA ASP A 711 -7.80 -3.72 26.26
C ASP A 711 -7.65 -2.19 26.22
N SER A 712 -8.64 -1.48 26.78
CA SER A 712 -8.63 -0.01 26.84
C SER A 712 -7.46 0.53 27.67
N SER A 713 -6.94 -0.22 28.65
CA SER A 713 -5.80 0.18 29.48
C SER A 713 -4.48 0.11 28.68
N ALA A 714 -4.34 -0.86 27.79
CA ALA A 714 -3.20 -0.96 26.91
C ALA A 714 -3.13 0.17 25.87
N ARG A 715 -4.28 0.75 25.50
CA ARG A 715 -4.39 1.86 24.51
C ARG A 715 -4.33 3.24 25.14
N PHE A 716 -4.39 3.36 26.45
CA PHE A 716 -4.54 4.62 27.18
C PHE A 716 -3.45 5.68 26.91
N GLY A 717 -2.21 5.26 26.65
CA GLY A 717 -1.08 6.17 26.52
C GLY A 717 -1.04 6.99 25.22
N ILE A 718 -1.69 6.53 24.15
CA ILE A 718 -1.71 7.24 22.86
C ILE A 718 -2.84 8.27 22.82
N TYR A 719 -3.93 8.01 23.54
CA TYR A 719 -5.15 8.78 23.52
C TYR A 719 -5.48 9.24 24.93
N ALA A 720 -4.84 10.35 25.34
CA ALA A 720 -4.94 10.91 26.70
C ALA A 720 -6.39 11.09 27.19
N PRO A 721 -6.65 10.84 28.48
CA PRO A 721 -7.97 11.01 29.05
C PRO A 721 -8.42 12.46 28.97
N GLY A 722 -9.63 12.69 28.48
CA GLY A 722 -10.31 13.99 28.47
C GLY A 722 -10.40 14.68 27.11
N GLY A 723 -9.86 14.11 26.05
CA GLY A 723 -10.14 14.55 24.67
C GLY A 723 -11.31 13.76 24.05
N SER A 724 -12.08 14.38 23.18
CA SER A 724 -13.13 13.71 22.38
C SER A 724 -12.58 12.53 21.53
N ARG A 725 -11.27 12.39 21.49
CA ARG A 725 -10.53 11.36 20.73
C ARG A 725 -10.57 9.95 21.36
N SER A 726 -10.89 9.85 22.65
CA SER A 726 -10.91 8.55 23.36
C SER A 726 -12.22 7.78 23.19
N THR A 727 -13.29 8.44 22.83
CA THR A 727 -14.64 7.83 22.79
C THR A 727 -14.85 6.89 21.61
N GLY A 728 -14.21 7.11 20.46
CA GLY A 728 -14.33 6.26 19.27
C GLY A 728 -13.64 4.89 19.37
N PHE A 729 -12.85 4.66 20.43
CA PHE A 729 -12.18 3.37 20.68
C PHE A 729 -12.98 2.44 21.59
N ILE A 730 -14.00 2.97 22.24
CA ILE A 730 -14.94 2.21 23.07
C ILE A 730 -16.29 2.42 22.43
N VAL A 731 -16.80 1.38 21.82
CA VAL A 731 -18.17 1.36 21.31
C VAL A 731 -19.10 1.00 22.48
N PRO A 732 -20.08 1.86 22.80
CA PRO A 732 -20.96 1.59 23.92
C PRO A 732 -21.68 0.23 23.74
N ASP A 733 -21.58 -0.59 24.77
CA ASP A 733 -22.30 -1.86 24.85
C ASP A 733 -21.89 -2.94 23.81
N VAL A 734 -20.86 -2.69 23.02
CA VAL A 734 -20.33 -3.65 22.03
C VAL A 734 -18.87 -3.93 22.33
N TRP A 735 -18.53 -5.20 22.55
CA TRP A 735 -17.15 -5.60 22.62
C TRP A 735 -16.47 -5.40 21.26
N THR A 736 -15.37 -4.65 21.23
CA THR A 736 -14.60 -4.40 20.00
C THR A 736 -13.11 -4.46 20.25
N ALA A 737 -12.41 -5.04 19.28
CA ALA A 737 -10.96 -4.96 19.15
C ALA A 737 -10.62 -3.96 18.04
N THR A 738 -9.84 -2.91 18.37
CA THR A 738 -9.64 -1.77 17.48
C THR A 738 -8.17 -1.43 17.30
N LYS A 739 -7.77 -1.12 16.06
CA LYS A 739 -6.41 -0.68 15.73
C LYS A 739 -6.43 0.54 14.83
N THR A 740 -5.66 1.54 15.21
CA THR A 740 -5.44 2.75 14.39
C THR A 740 -4.24 2.63 13.49
N GLY A 741 -4.28 3.31 12.37
CA GLY A 741 -3.16 3.51 11.45
C GLY A 741 -2.99 4.96 11.08
N THR A 742 -1.76 5.32 10.81
CA THR A 742 -1.39 6.61 10.21
C THR A 742 -0.25 6.37 9.25
N THR A 743 -0.28 7.07 8.11
CA THR A 743 0.82 7.11 7.17
C THR A 743 1.40 8.53 7.12
N THR A 744 2.55 8.69 6.49
CA THR A 744 3.19 10.01 6.38
C THR A 744 3.52 10.33 4.94
N THR A 745 3.51 11.62 4.62
CA THR A 745 3.91 12.07 3.30
C THR A 745 5.39 11.79 3.04
N THR A 746 5.77 11.57 1.79
CA THR A 746 7.15 11.21 1.40
C THR A 746 8.18 12.30 1.68
N ASN A 747 7.76 13.55 1.78
CA ASN A 747 8.66 14.72 1.87
C ASN A 747 8.60 15.46 3.20
N SER A 748 7.62 15.15 4.04
CA SER A 748 7.44 15.75 5.36
C SER A 748 7.04 14.68 6.37
N SER A 749 7.03 15.04 7.66
CA SER A 749 6.51 14.18 8.71
C SER A 749 5.00 14.38 8.94
N GLU A 750 4.32 15.03 8.02
CA GLU A 750 2.88 15.25 8.08
C GLU A 750 2.13 13.95 7.87
N THR A 751 1.05 13.76 8.59
CA THR A 751 0.14 12.64 8.40
C THR A 751 -0.48 12.73 7.00
N LYS A 752 -0.45 11.64 6.25
CA LYS A 752 -1.04 11.54 4.91
C LYS A 752 -2.43 10.91 4.97
N ASP A 753 -2.53 9.76 5.64
CA ASP A 753 -3.77 9.03 5.80
C ASP A 753 -4.03 8.75 7.29
N SER A 754 -5.29 8.78 7.68
CA SER A 754 -5.78 8.32 8.97
C SER A 754 -6.66 7.08 8.76
N LEU A 755 -6.36 6.00 9.45
CA LEU A 755 -6.99 4.70 9.25
C LEU A 755 -7.44 4.13 10.59
N MET A 756 -8.53 3.37 10.55
CA MET A 756 -8.99 2.63 11.71
C MET A 756 -9.67 1.34 11.30
N GLU A 757 -9.26 0.26 11.91
CA GLU A 757 -9.95 -1.02 11.83
C GLU A 757 -10.54 -1.38 13.19
N SER A 758 -11.79 -1.82 13.20
CA SER A 758 -12.47 -2.29 14.39
C SER A 758 -13.32 -3.53 14.07
N TYR A 759 -13.19 -4.54 14.89
CA TYR A 759 -14.01 -5.74 14.76
C TYR A 759 -14.60 -6.19 16.07
N SER A 760 -15.74 -6.87 15.96
CA SER A 760 -16.41 -7.59 17.03
C SER A 760 -16.42 -9.09 16.73
N THR A 761 -17.23 -9.85 17.45
CA THR A 761 -17.51 -11.24 17.12
C THR A 761 -18.36 -11.41 15.85
N ALA A 762 -19.02 -10.32 15.38
CA ALA A 762 -19.99 -10.37 14.29
C ALA A 762 -19.61 -9.54 13.07
N VAL A 763 -18.91 -8.43 13.24
CA VAL A 763 -18.64 -7.43 12.18
C VAL A 763 -17.19 -6.99 12.21
N SER A 764 -16.56 -6.81 11.04
CA SER A 764 -15.23 -6.22 10.84
C SER A 764 -15.34 -5.02 9.91
N THR A 765 -14.81 -3.87 10.32
CA THR A 765 -15.01 -2.59 9.63
C THR A 765 -13.73 -1.80 9.53
N PHE A 766 -13.35 -1.43 8.30
CA PHE A 766 -12.18 -0.61 8.01
C PHE A 766 -12.58 0.75 7.44
N VAL A 767 -12.01 1.81 8.01
CA VAL A 767 -12.23 3.20 7.62
C VAL A 767 -10.90 3.83 7.23
N TRP A 768 -10.91 4.55 6.13
CA TRP A 768 -9.82 5.38 5.63
C TRP A 768 -10.29 6.84 5.51
N ASN A 769 -9.42 7.79 5.84
CA ASN A 769 -9.57 9.22 5.58
C ASN A 769 -8.24 9.80 5.09
N GLY A 770 -8.27 10.58 4.02
CA GLY A 770 -7.08 11.13 3.40
C GLY A 770 -7.39 12.11 2.28
N ASN A 771 -6.36 12.43 1.51
CA ASN A 771 -6.44 13.26 0.30
C ASN A 771 -6.04 12.46 -0.94
N HIS A 772 -6.84 12.55 -1.99
CA HIS A 772 -6.58 11.85 -3.26
C HIS A 772 -5.30 12.29 -3.95
N ASP A 773 -4.87 13.53 -3.73
CA ASP A 773 -3.60 14.04 -4.25
C ASP A 773 -2.38 13.67 -3.39
N GLY A 774 -2.59 12.98 -2.26
CA GLY A 774 -1.56 12.56 -1.32
C GLY A 774 -0.98 13.71 -0.48
N SER A 775 -1.65 14.85 -0.42
CA SER A 775 -1.30 15.96 0.47
C SER A 775 -1.51 15.59 1.94
N GLY A 776 -0.81 16.30 2.84
CA GLY A 776 -0.85 16.00 4.27
C GLY A 776 -2.12 16.50 4.93
N LEU A 777 -2.54 15.75 5.95
CA LEU A 777 -3.61 16.11 6.87
C LEU A 777 -3.09 17.05 7.96
N THR A 778 -3.95 17.95 8.43
CA THR A 778 -3.65 18.84 9.55
C THR A 778 -4.00 18.12 10.86
N ASP A 779 -2.99 17.74 11.62
CA ASP A 779 -3.06 17.39 13.06
C ASP A 779 -4.11 16.37 13.52
N SER A 780 -4.50 15.39 12.68
CA SER A 780 -5.52 14.46 13.12
C SER A 780 -5.09 13.01 13.02
N TYR A 781 -5.10 12.35 14.15
CA TYR A 781 -4.79 10.92 14.20
C TYR A 781 -6.04 10.04 14.06
N ALA A 782 -7.23 10.50 14.44
CA ALA A 782 -8.45 9.70 14.41
C ALA A 782 -9.74 10.55 14.48
N ASP A 783 -9.68 11.86 14.28
CA ASP A 783 -10.82 12.76 14.50
C ASP A 783 -11.97 12.51 13.49
N VAL A 784 -11.65 11.95 12.32
CA VAL A 784 -12.64 11.51 11.32
C VAL A 784 -12.99 10.04 11.49
N THR A 785 -12.00 9.17 11.58
CA THR A 785 -12.20 7.71 11.55
C THR A 785 -12.83 7.16 12.84
N ALA A 786 -12.52 7.75 14.01
CA ALA A 786 -13.07 7.26 15.28
C ALA A 786 -14.57 7.48 15.42
N PRO A 787 -15.16 8.66 15.15
CA PRO A 787 -16.61 8.83 15.22
C PRO A 787 -17.35 7.98 14.17
N VAL A 788 -16.76 7.75 12.99
CA VAL A 788 -17.32 6.83 11.98
C VAL A 788 -17.42 5.42 12.53
N ILE A 789 -16.33 4.88 13.06
CA ILE A 789 -16.30 3.54 13.67
C ILE A 789 -17.25 3.45 14.86
N ALA A 790 -17.25 4.44 15.77
CA ALA A 790 -18.09 4.41 16.95
C ALA A 790 -19.57 4.34 16.58
N HIS A 791 -20.02 5.24 15.69
CA HIS A 791 -21.41 5.26 15.23
C HIS A 791 -21.80 3.97 14.50
N TYR A 792 -20.98 3.58 13.53
CA TYR A 792 -21.31 2.39 12.73
C TYR A 792 -21.36 1.12 13.57
N MET A 793 -20.30 0.84 14.35
CA MET A 793 -20.22 -0.37 15.14
C MET A 793 -21.33 -0.46 16.21
N GLU A 794 -21.70 0.67 16.82
CA GLU A 794 -22.79 0.71 17.77
C GLU A 794 -24.12 0.35 17.09
N HIS A 795 -24.46 1.06 16.01
CA HIS A 795 -25.78 0.95 15.41
C HIS A 795 -25.95 -0.32 14.56
N VAL A 796 -24.91 -0.79 13.87
CA VAL A 796 -25.00 -2.04 13.09
C VAL A 796 -25.29 -3.22 14.02
N HIS A 797 -24.70 -3.26 15.22
CA HIS A 797 -24.98 -4.31 16.20
C HIS A 797 -26.38 -4.19 16.78
N LYS A 798 -26.75 -3.01 17.28
CA LYS A 798 -28.03 -2.80 17.98
C LYS A 798 -29.24 -2.81 17.05
N ASP A 799 -29.10 -2.23 15.84
CA ASP A 799 -30.24 -1.96 14.96
C ASP A 799 -30.38 -3.00 13.82
N VAL A 800 -29.33 -3.80 13.55
CA VAL A 800 -29.33 -4.83 12.50
C VAL A 800 -29.08 -6.22 13.05
N TYR A 801 -27.95 -6.44 13.74
CA TYR A 801 -27.52 -7.77 14.14
C TYR A 801 -28.29 -8.34 15.35
N GLU A 802 -28.58 -7.52 16.35
CA GLU A 802 -29.38 -7.93 17.52
C GLU A 802 -30.82 -8.32 17.13
N PRO A 803 -31.56 -7.49 16.33
CA PRO A 803 -32.89 -7.90 15.86
C PRO A 803 -32.89 -9.16 15.00
N ASP A 804 -31.80 -9.42 14.25
CA ASP A 804 -31.67 -10.62 13.44
C ASP A 804 -31.19 -11.85 14.24
N GLY A 805 -30.83 -11.69 15.52
CA GLY A 805 -30.28 -12.73 16.37
C GLY A 805 -28.91 -13.23 15.96
N ARG A 806 -28.15 -12.38 15.23
CA ARG A 806 -26.77 -12.67 14.76
C ARG A 806 -25.70 -12.19 15.74
N TRP A 807 -26.06 -11.35 16.67
CA TRP A 807 -25.25 -10.83 17.76
C TRP A 807 -26.13 -10.50 18.94
N HIS A 808 -25.61 -10.63 20.15
CA HIS A 808 -26.34 -10.30 21.38
C HIS A 808 -25.47 -9.44 22.29
N TYR A 809 -26.13 -8.59 23.05
CA TYR A 809 -25.48 -7.78 24.06
C TYR A 809 -24.62 -8.63 25.01
N GLY A 810 -23.31 -8.29 25.08
CA GLY A 810 -22.35 -9.02 25.90
C GLY A 810 -21.62 -10.16 25.18
N ASP A 811 -21.81 -10.29 23.85
CA ASP A 811 -21.03 -11.24 23.05
C ASP A 811 -19.57 -10.81 22.99
N GLU A 812 -18.71 -11.71 23.47
CA GLU A 812 -17.25 -11.55 23.48
C GLU A 812 -16.55 -12.79 22.89
N PRO A 813 -15.34 -12.69 22.40
CA PRO A 813 -14.57 -13.86 21.96
C PRO A 813 -14.38 -14.85 23.11
N VAL A 814 -14.74 -16.09 22.87
CA VAL A 814 -14.56 -17.16 23.86
C VAL A 814 -13.08 -17.44 24.03
N ARG A 815 -12.59 -17.36 25.29
CA ARG A 815 -11.19 -17.68 25.60
C ARG A 815 -10.90 -19.13 25.23
N PRO A 816 -9.97 -19.42 24.29
CA PRO A 816 -9.64 -20.79 23.90
C PRO A 816 -9.12 -21.63 25.05
N ALA A 817 -9.42 -22.92 25.00
CA ALA A 817 -8.86 -23.88 25.93
C ALA A 817 -7.34 -23.92 25.76
N GLY A 818 -6.61 -23.89 26.88
CA GLY A 818 -5.16 -23.92 26.87
C GLY A 818 -4.45 -22.58 27.05
N ILE A 819 -5.14 -21.45 26.87
CA ILE A 819 -4.59 -20.14 27.26
C ILE A 819 -4.39 -20.11 28.78
N GLN A 820 -3.15 -19.90 29.20
CA GLN A 820 -2.71 -19.85 30.60
C GLN A 820 -2.57 -18.37 31.02
N THR A 821 -2.73 -18.12 32.32
CA THR A 821 -2.33 -16.83 32.93
C THR A 821 -1.09 -17.08 33.75
N LEU A 822 0.04 -16.48 33.36
CA LEU A 822 1.34 -16.69 33.98
C LEU A 822 2.03 -15.36 34.29
N THR A 823 2.82 -15.35 35.36
CA THR A 823 3.76 -14.27 35.64
C THR A 823 5.13 -14.66 35.12
N VAL A 824 5.63 -13.88 34.16
CA VAL A 824 6.94 -14.03 33.53
C VAL A 824 7.65 -12.69 33.63
N ALA A 825 8.88 -12.68 34.10
CA ALA A 825 9.64 -11.46 34.32
C ALA A 825 8.81 -10.39 35.07
N GLY A 826 8.15 -10.77 36.16
CA GLY A 826 7.33 -9.90 37.02
C GLY A 826 6.02 -9.39 36.39
N LYS A 827 5.77 -9.67 35.13
CA LYS A 827 4.53 -9.27 34.42
C LYS A 827 3.56 -10.43 34.33
N THR A 828 2.34 -10.22 34.78
CA THR A 828 1.24 -11.21 34.67
C THR A 828 0.44 -10.91 33.42
N ASP A 829 0.33 -11.91 32.53
CA ASP A 829 -0.43 -11.82 31.31
C ASP A 829 -0.95 -13.18 30.85
N ILE A 830 -1.66 -13.22 29.71
CA ILE A 830 -2.12 -14.46 29.06
C ILE A 830 -1.00 -15.01 28.15
N TRP A 831 -0.96 -16.33 28.04
CA TRP A 831 0.06 -17.05 27.28
C TRP A 831 -0.54 -18.26 26.57
N PRO A 832 -0.04 -18.65 25.41
CA PRO A 832 -0.54 -19.81 24.69
C PRO A 832 -0.12 -21.13 25.38
N SER A 833 -0.82 -22.21 25.09
CA SER A 833 -0.57 -23.54 25.69
C SER A 833 0.83 -24.09 25.45
N TRP A 834 1.47 -23.72 24.36
CA TRP A 834 2.86 -24.13 23.99
C TRP A 834 3.93 -23.31 24.68
N PHE A 835 3.57 -22.24 25.37
CA PHE A 835 4.52 -21.45 26.14
C PHE A 835 4.83 -22.15 27.48
N ASN A 836 6.13 -22.21 27.80
CA ASN A 836 6.62 -22.69 29.08
C ASN A 836 7.70 -21.74 29.62
N LYS A 837 7.42 -21.09 30.74
CA LYS A 837 8.26 -20.07 31.33
C LYS A 837 9.68 -20.52 31.62
N ASP A 838 9.88 -21.81 31.92
CA ASP A 838 11.16 -22.37 32.32
C ASP A 838 11.98 -22.93 31.13
N LYS A 839 11.36 -23.13 29.96
CA LYS A 839 11.98 -23.80 28.80
C LYS A 839 12.11 -22.92 27.57
N ASN A 840 11.12 -22.09 27.30
CA ASN A 840 11.06 -21.35 26.03
C ASN A 840 10.64 -19.89 26.18
N SER A 841 10.79 -19.32 27.39
CA SER A 841 10.44 -17.89 27.62
C SER A 841 11.49 -16.90 27.13
N GLY A 842 12.69 -17.35 26.79
CA GLY A 842 13.83 -16.49 26.48
C GLY A 842 14.40 -15.72 27.66
N VAL A 843 13.92 -16.00 28.89
CA VAL A 843 14.44 -15.39 30.11
C VAL A 843 15.34 -16.36 30.83
N ALA A 844 16.42 -15.87 31.36
CA ALA A 844 17.36 -16.63 32.19
C ALA A 844 17.37 -16.08 33.63
N LYS A 845 17.68 -16.92 34.59
CA LYS A 845 17.91 -16.48 35.96
C LYS A 845 19.38 -16.21 36.12
N GLU A 846 19.71 -15.09 36.73
CA GLU A 846 21.08 -14.70 37.10
C GLU A 846 21.07 -14.10 38.49
N GLU A 847 22.19 -14.21 39.20
CA GLU A 847 22.36 -13.62 40.55
C GLU A 847 23.13 -12.31 40.42
N LEU A 848 22.53 -11.20 40.81
CA LEU A 848 23.21 -9.92 40.96
C LEU A 848 23.42 -9.60 42.43
N THR A 849 24.54 -8.93 42.71
CA THR A 849 24.90 -8.55 44.05
C THR A 849 24.42 -7.15 44.37
N PHE A 850 23.68 -7.00 45.46
CA PHE A 850 23.16 -5.71 45.92
C PHE A 850 23.63 -5.41 47.34
N ASN A 851 23.60 -4.15 47.77
CA ASN A 851 23.73 -3.77 49.15
C ASN A 851 22.38 -3.97 49.87
N ARG A 852 22.32 -4.81 50.89
CA ARG A 852 21.10 -5.17 51.65
C ARG A 852 20.42 -4.01 52.38
N TYR A 853 21.11 -2.88 52.59
CA TYR A 853 20.59 -1.75 53.33
C TYR A 853 19.99 -0.65 52.48
N ASN A 854 20.67 -0.26 51.37
CA ASN A 854 20.16 0.76 50.44
C ASN A 854 19.56 0.17 49.17
N HIS A 855 19.62 -1.15 48.98
CA HIS A 855 19.08 -1.92 47.87
C HIS A 855 19.64 -1.53 46.49
N LEU A 856 20.77 -0.83 46.46
CA LEU A 856 21.45 -0.44 45.21
C LEU A 856 22.38 -1.57 44.74
N LEU A 857 22.74 -1.58 43.47
CA LEU A 857 23.69 -2.54 42.92
C LEU A 857 25.05 -2.42 43.68
N ALA A 858 25.56 -3.51 44.19
CA ALA A 858 26.80 -3.51 44.91
C ALA A 858 27.99 -3.12 44.03
N SER A 859 28.79 -2.15 44.48
CA SER A 859 30.02 -1.76 43.82
C SER A 859 31.22 -2.54 44.36
N THR A 860 32.41 -2.35 43.81
CA THR A 860 33.66 -2.90 44.35
C THR A 860 33.98 -2.36 45.74
N CYS A 861 33.34 -1.27 46.15
CA CYS A 861 33.54 -0.59 47.41
C CYS A 861 32.55 -1.02 48.50
N THR A 862 31.46 -1.73 48.12
CA THR A 862 30.50 -2.26 49.09
C THR A 862 31.17 -3.31 49.98
N GLN A 863 31.05 -3.16 51.30
CA GLN A 863 31.59 -4.14 52.25
C GLN A 863 30.96 -5.52 52.01
N GLU A 864 31.78 -6.59 52.13
CA GLU A 864 31.33 -7.97 51.91
C GLU A 864 30.12 -8.36 52.78
N SER A 865 30.14 -7.88 54.06
CA SER A 865 29.03 -8.13 55.01
C SER A 865 27.70 -7.45 54.62
N PHE A 866 27.75 -6.47 53.71
CA PHE A 866 26.56 -5.75 53.22
C PHE A 866 26.05 -6.30 51.89
N LYS A 867 26.82 -7.12 51.20
CA LYS A 867 26.44 -7.77 49.96
C LYS A 867 25.40 -8.86 50.17
N VAL A 868 24.43 -8.90 49.29
CA VAL A 868 23.42 -9.94 49.20
C VAL A 868 23.26 -10.34 47.75
N GLN A 869 23.22 -11.63 47.48
CA GLN A 869 22.88 -12.17 46.15
C GLN A 869 21.39 -12.21 46.01
N ILE A 870 20.90 -11.61 44.94
CA ILE A 870 19.48 -11.59 44.59
C ILE A 870 19.30 -12.21 43.20
N GLU A 871 18.48 -13.22 43.12
CA GLU A 871 18.09 -13.83 41.85
C GLU A 871 17.29 -12.81 41.06
N VAL A 872 17.73 -12.47 39.85
CA VAL A 872 17.14 -11.53 38.91
C VAL A 872 16.76 -12.24 37.61
N THR A 873 15.81 -11.70 36.91
CA THR A 873 15.45 -12.18 35.58
C THR A 873 16.21 -11.44 34.51
N LYS A 874 17.08 -12.15 33.78
CA LYS A 874 17.84 -11.64 32.64
C LYS A 874 17.02 -11.80 31.35
N ILE A 875 16.88 -10.74 30.63
CA ILE A 875 16.17 -10.66 29.33
C ILE A 875 17.18 -10.22 28.27
N THR A 876 17.30 -11.00 27.20
CA THR A 876 18.19 -10.67 26.07
C THR A 876 17.32 -10.22 24.91
N ASP A 877 17.55 -9.02 24.38
CA ASP A 877 16.84 -8.53 23.20
C ASP A 877 17.25 -9.33 21.96
N PRO A 878 16.29 -9.87 21.20
CA PRO A 878 16.60 -10.79 20.10
C PRO A 878 17.18 -10.10 18.86
N LEU A 879 17.03 -8.77 18.71
CA LEU A 879 17.56 -8.01 17.58
C LEU A 879 18.92 -7.39 17.90
N THR A 880 19.04 -6.75 19.08
CA THR A 880 20.24 -6.00 19.46
C THR A 880 21.24 -6.87 20.21
N GLY A 881 20.79 -7.95 20.85
CA GLY A 881 21.56 -8.76 21.75
C GLY A 881 21.86 -8.07 23.09
N GLU A 882 21.26 -6.90 23.35
CA GLU A 882 21.40 -6.21 24.62
C GLU A 882 20.71 -6.96 25.74
N GLU A 883 21.34 -6.95 26.92
CA GLU A 883 20.85 -7.62 28.10
C GLU A 883 20.23 -6.62 29.07
N SER A 884 19.05 -6.93 29.57
CA SER A 884 18.38 -6.19 30.62
C SER A 884 18.04 -7.13 31.77
N TYR A 885 17.84 -6.55 32.96
CA TYR A 885 17.54 -7.29 34.15
C TYR A 885 16.30 -6.76 34.83
N GLU A 886 15.34 -7.62 35.10
CA GLU A 886 14.24 -7.31 35.99
C GLU A 886 14.59 -7.71 37.39
N VAL A 887 14.56 -6.74 38.30
CA VAL A 887 15.02 -6.84 39.66
C VAL A 887 13.83 -6.75 40.61
N PRO A 888 13.69 -7.69 41.60
CA PRO A 888 12.54 -7.62 42.50
C PRO A 888 12.64 -6.42 43.45
N GLU A 889 11.54 -5.82 43.78
CA GLU A 889 11.50 -4.78 44.82
C GLU A 889 11.95 -5.34 46.18
N PRO A 890 12.67 -4.55 46.99
CA PRO A 890 12.96 -3.11 46.81
C PRO A 890 14.31 -2.80 46.13
N TYR A 891 14.94 -3.76 45.45
CA TYR A 891 16.28 -3.61 44.87
C TYR A 891 16.22 -2.76 43.58
N ASN A 892 17.28 -1.97 43.37
CA ASN A 892 17.41 -1.07 42.19
C ASN A 892 18.78 -1.31 41.51
N LYS A 893 18.75 -1.61 40.20
CA LYS A 893 19.95 -1.83 39.37
C LYS A 893 20.47 -0.55 38.70
N GLU A 894 19.65 0.51 38.63
CA GLU A 894 20.00 1.73 37.89
C GLU A 894 21.03 2.57 38.61
N GLU A 895 21.17 2.37 39.93
CA GLU A 895 22.17 3.05 40.73
C GLU A 895 23.11 2.06 41.45
N SER A 896 24.38 2.38 41.48
CA SER A 896 25.37 1.62 42.19
C SER A 896 25.69 2.27 43.54
N ASP A 897 26.04 1.39 44.51
CA ASP A 897 26.55 1.83 45.80
C ASP A 897 27.82 2.70 45.63
N LYS A 898 27.95 3.77 46.42
CA LYS A 898 28.95 4.81 46.18
C LYS A 898 30.35 4.38 46.65
N CYS A 899 31.37 4.50 45.82
CA CYS A 899 32.76 4.23 46.15
C CYS A 899 33.41 5.36 46.97
N ASN A 900 33.04 6.57 46.77
CA ASN A 900 33.57 7.71 47.56
C ASN A 900 32.62 8.01 48.72
N TYR A 901 32.50 7.01 49.60
CA TYR A 901 31.66 7.11 50.76
C TYR A 901 32.23 8.13 51.77
N VAL A 902 31.42 9.09 52.15
CA VAL A 902 31.66 9.99 53.28
C VAL A 902 30.80 9.47 54.42
N PRO A 903 31.37 8.97 55.50
CA PRO A 903 30.61 8.47 56.66
C PRO A 903 29.80 9.63 57.29
N PRO A 904 28.67 9.31 57.92
CA PRO A 904 28.00 10.31 58.74
C PRO A 904 28.89 10.66 59.93
N GLU A 905 28.85 11.88 60.39
CA GLU A 905 29.52 12.30 61.62
C GLU A 905 28.46 12.49 62.70
N VAL A 906 28.74 12.00 63.90
CA VAL A 906 27.86 12.16 65.03
C VAL A 906 28.65 12.63 66.23
N ALA A 907 28.15 13.61 66.94
CA ALA A 907 28.71 14.02 68.22
C ALA A 907 27.58 14.10 69.25
N ILE A 908 27.86 13.55 70.42
CA ILE A 908 26.98 13.58 71.59
C ILE A 908 27.50 14.54 72.62
N SER A 909 26.62 15.26 73.27
CA SER A 909 26.87 16.20 74.35
C SER A 909 25.66 16.25 75.26
N THR A 910 25.80 16.95 76.43
CA THR A 910 24.70 17.10 77.38
C THR A 910 24.47 18.56 77.74
N SER A 911 23.21 18.92 77.95
CA SER A 911 22.84 20.25 78.46
C SER A 911 21.74 20.07 79.49
N GLY A 912 22.15 20.24 80.78
CA GLY A 912 21.25 19.88 81.85
C GLY A 912 20.92 18.38 81.87
N SER A 913 19.61 18.07 81.87
CA SER A 913 19.09 16.70 81.75
C SER A 913 18.88 16.24 80.32
N ASN A 914 19.16 17.02 79.37
CA ASN A 914 18.96 16.74 77.96
C ASN A 914 20.21 16.19 77.30
N VAL A 915 20.04 15.14 76.43
CA VAL A 915 21.07 14.68 75.49
C VAL A 915 20.95 15.45 74.21
N LEU A 916 22.06 16.03 73.76
CA LEU A 916 22.15 16.75 72.50
C LEU A 916 22.97 15.92 71.53
N VAL A 917 22.45 15.72 70.33
CA VAL A 917 23.12 14.98 69.24
C VAL A 917 23.28 15.92 68.04
N SER A 918 24.49 16.14 67.62
CA SER A 918 24.82 16.83 66.39
C SER A 918 25.10 15.81 65.30
N ILE A 919 24.37 15.90 64.21
CA ILE A 919 24.51 14.99 63.08
C ILE A 919 24.96 15.74 61.84
N ARG A 920 25.99 15.28 61.17
CA ARG A 920 26.37 15.72 59.83
C ARG A 920 26.17 14.52 58.90
N LYS A 921 25.21 14.68 57.98
CA LYS A 921 24.90 13.68 56.99
C LYS A 921 26.11 13.36 56.11
N GLY A 922 26.39 12.08 55.90
CA GLY A 922 27.37 11.59 54.95
C GLY A 922 26.78 11.43 53.51
N SER A 923 27.28 10.43 52.82
CA SER A 923 26.86 10.12 51.44
C SER A 923 25.43 9.55 51.33
N TYR A 924 24.94 8.96 52.44
CA TYR A 924 23.63 8.33 52.51
C TYR A 924 22.75 8.96 53.60
N ASP A 925 21.44 8.78 53.48
CA ASP A 925 20.49 9.26 54.50
C ASP A 925 20.63 8.46 55.81
N ILE A 926 20.36 9.12 56.92
CA ILE A 926 20.35 8.46 58.21
C ILE A 926 19.13 7.57 58.31
N ALA A 927 19.37 6.28 58.56
CA ALA A 927 18.35 5.24 58.68
C ALA A 927 17.91 4.98 60.11
N GLY A 928 18.80 5.21 61.11
CA GLY A 928 18.46 4.96 62.49
C GLY A 928 19.49 5.49 63.48
N ALA A 929 19.07 5.62 64.72
CA ALA A 929 19.94 5.97 65.84
C ALA A 929 19.65 5.11 67.06
N THR A 930 20.67 4.70 67.79
CA THR A 930 20.56 3.94 69.05
C THR A 930 21.41 4.62 70.10
N LEU A 931 20.81 4.95 71.24
CA LEU A 931 21.53 5.43 72.43
C LEU A 931 21.91 4.28 73.34
N TYR A 932 23.12 4.23 73.74
CA TYR A 932 23.57 3.34 74.79
C TYR A 932 23.85 4.15 76.06
N VAL A 933 23.28 3.72 77.14
CA VAL A 933 23.47 4.26 78.48
C VAL A 933 24.14 3.20 79.32
N ASP A 934 25.38 3.45 79.81
CA ASP A 934 26.17 2.51 80.47
C ASP A 934 26.24 1.12 79.82
N GLY A 935 26.32 1.14 78.43
CA GLY A 935 26.38 -0.04 77.59
C GLY A 935 25.05 -0.73 77.28
N LYS A 936 23.91 -0.25 77.83
CA LYS A 936 22.57 -0.76 77.52
C LYS A 936 21.93 0.05 76.44
N ALA A 937 21.41 -0.59 75.32
CA ALA A 937 20.75 0.03 74.19
C ALA A 937 19.38 0.54 74.57
N ILE A 938 19.04 1.76 74.15
CA ILE A 938 17.75 2.37 74.16
C ILE A 938 17.39 2.69 72.75
N ASN A 939 16.42 1.93 72.18
CA ASN A 939 16.04 2.02 70.78
C ASN A 939 14.86 2.94 70.51
N SER A 940 14.12 3.37 71.56
CA SER A 940 12.96 4.26 71.45
C SER A 940 13.36 5.74 71.61
N ILE A 941 14.26 6.20 70.71
CA ILE A 941 14.74 7.59 70.69
C ILE A 941 14.36 8.28 69.40
N SER A 942 14.16 9.57 69.45
CA SER A 942 14.11 10.45 68.31
C SER A 942 14.95 11.71 68.51
N ILE A 943 15.51 12.23 67.43
CA ILE A 943 16.42 13.37 67.49
C ILE A 943 15.70 14.51 66.69
N ASP A 944 15.44 15.63 67.33
CA ASP A 944 14.91 16.79 66.67
C ASP A 944 15.97 17.37 65.71
N PRO A 945 15.70 17.42 64.37
CA PRO A 945 16.70 17.80 63.40
C PRO A 945 17.11 19.30 63.48
N ASN A 946 16.35 20.14 64.17
CA ASN A 946 16.63 21.55 64.28
C ASN A 946 17.41 21.90 65.58
N THR A 947 17.09 21.25 66.68
CA THR A 947 17.65 21.53 68.00
C THR A 947 18.74 20.50 68.41
N GLY A 948 18.77 19.36 67.75
CA GLY A 948 19.62 18.25 68.15
C GLY A 948 19.19 17.56 69.48
N ILE A 949 18.10 17.97 70.09
CA ILE A 949 17.62 17.39 71.35
C ILE A 949 17.12 15.97 71.08
N LEU A 950 17.71 15.03 71.87
CA LEU A 950 17.24 13.63 71.87
C LEU A 950 16.05 13.50 72.78
N SER A 951 14.97 12.99 72.24
CA SER A 951 13.73 12.61 72.93
C SER A 951 13.69 11.10 73.17
N GLY A 952 13.06 10.64 74.23
CA GLY A 952 12.96 9.24 74.66
C GLY A 952 13.97 8.81 75.73
N TYR A 953 14.86 9.73 76.11
CA TYR A 953 15.75 9.55 77.24
C TYR A 953 16.09 10.91 77.91
N THR A 954 16.18 10.88 79.27
CA THR A 954 16.55 12.04 80.07
C THR A 954 17.57 11.64 81.10
N ILE A 955 18.63 12.41 81.19
CA ILE A 955 19.72 12.14 82.20
C ILE A 955 19.18 12.35 83.61
N ASP A 956 19.37 11.35 84.50
CA ASP A 956 18.94 11.40 85.92
C ASP A 956 20.10 11.54 86.91
N GLY A 957 21.32 11.56 86.40
CA GLY A 957 22.56 11.70 87.15
C GLY A 957 23.12 10.39 87.70
N SER A 958 22.61 9.25 87.30
CA SER A 958 23.19 7.91 87.64
C SER A 958 24.10 7.38 86.55
N GLU A 959 24.12 7.99 85.39
CA GLU A 959 24.85 7.48 84.22
C GLU A 959 26.33 7.78 84.30
N SER A 960 27.17 6.81 83.86
CA SER A 960 28.62 6.93 83.71
C SER A 960 29.08 7.14 82.28
N SER A 961 28.29 6.71 81.33
CA SER A 961 28.63 6.88 79.92
C SER A 961 27.34 6.98 79.05
N LEU A 962 27.45 7.78 78.04
CA LEU A 962 26.45 7.86 76.96
C LEU A 962 27.13 7.69 75.60
N LYS A 963 26.68 6.72 74.83
CA LYS A 963 27.17 6.50 73.47
C LYS A 963 26.01 6.48 72.51
N ILE A 964 26.08 7.27 71.45
CA ILE A 964 25.16 7.26 70.33
C ILE A 964 25.79 6.48 69.17
N ALA A 965 25.02 5.55 68.59
CA ALA A 965 25.34 4.92 67.33
C ALA A 965 24.32 5.32 66.30
N LEU A 966 24.76 5.86 65.18
CA LEU A 966 23.98 6.34 64.07
C LEU A 966 24.24 5.46 62.87
N SER A 967 23.19 4.88 62.27
CA SER A 967 23.30 4.09 61.02
C SER A 967 22.77 4.90 59.84
N ASP A 968 23.45 4.82 58.72
CA ASP A 968 22.88 5.32 57.45
C ASP A 968 22.12 4.23 56.68
N SER A 969 21.49 4.65 55.58
CA SER A 969 20.67 3.75 54.74
C SER A 969 21.49 2.71 53.97
N ALA A 970 22.81 2.82 53.94
CA ALA A 970 23.69 1.82 53.36
C ALA A 970 24.29 0.87 54.41
N GLY A 971 23.94 1.04 55.69
CA GLY A 971 24.37 0.16 56.80
C GLY A 971 25.67 0.55 57.49
N TYR A 972 26.27 1.68 57.16
CA TYR A 972 27.45 2.18 57.85
C TYR A 972 27.08 2.83 59.18
N ILE A 973 27.92 2.62 60.18
CA ILE A 973 27.68 3.08 61.57
C ILE A 973 28.73 4.09 61.97
N ALA A 974 28.29 5.24 62.45
CA ALA A 974 29.12 6.23 63.17
C ALA A 974 28.76 6.23 64.63
N THR A 975 29.74 6.39 65.50
CA THR A 975 29.49 6.41 66.95
C THR A 975 30.17 7.62 67.60
N SER A 976 29.55 8.14 68.65
CA SER A 976 30.16 9.12 69.55
C SER A 976 29.81 8.75 70.98
N GLU A 977 30.76 8.96 71.87
CA GLU A 977 30.67 8.57 73.31
C GLU A 977 31.16 9.66 74.19
N ILE A 978 30.48 9.90 75.28
CA ILE A 978 30.90 10.80 76.34
C ILE A 978 30.87 10.11 77.70
N THR A 979 31.80 10.39 78.53
CA THR A 979 31.81 9.94 79.93
C THR A 979 31.19 10.97 80.83
N LEU A 980 30.33 10.54 81.72
CA LEU A 980 29.63 11.44 82.66
C LEU A 980 30.20 11.14 84.10
N THR A 981 30.16 12.18 84.94
CA THR A 981 30.43 11.93 86.35
C THR A 981 29.09 11.77 87.04
N PRO A 982 28.79 10.55 87.59
CA PRO A 982 27.55 10.38 88.33
C PRO A 982 27.38 11.37 89.50
N THR A 983 26.28 12.03 89.51
CA THR A 983 25.93 13.02 90.58
C THR A 983 24.98 12.42 91.61
N LYS A 984 24.47 11.24 91.36
CA LYS A 984 23.69 10.42 92.31
C LYS A 984 24.54 9.28 92.82
N PRO A 985 24.59 9.01 94.16
CA PRO A 985 25.29 7.88 94.66
C PRO A 985 24.64 6.59 94.23
N THR A 986 25.39 5.65 93.72
CA THR A 986 24.92 4.31 93.37
C THR A 986 24.61 3.57 94.69
N ILE A 987 23.37 3.28 95.03
CA ILE A 987 22.97 2.47 96.14
C ILE A 987 23.25 1.02 95.71
N ASN A 988 24.39 0.45 96.17
CA ASN A 988 24.62 -1.00 96.17
C ASN A 988 23.68 -1.62 97.18
N ILE A 989 22.62 -2.28 96.70
CA ILE A 989 21.87 -3.22 97.56
C ILE A 989 22.62 -4.52 97.55
N ASP A 990 23.44 -4.71 98.59
CA ASP A 990 23.99 -6.03 98.98
C ASP A 990 22.84 -7.01 99.30
N SER A 991 22.67 -7.99 98.50
CA SER A 991 21.79 -9.10 98.67
C SER A 991 22.43 -10.14 99.65
N ASN A 992 22.13 -9.99 100.87
CA ASN A 992 22.19 -11.08 101.86
C ASN A 992 21.08 -10.84 102.83
N ASP A 993 20.04 -11.56 102.78
CA ASP A 993 19.48 -12.32 103.89
C ASP A 993 18.39 -13.27 103.32
N THR A 994 18.64 -14.48 103.69
CA THR A 994 17.84 -15.65 103.66
C THR A 994 16.66 -15.53 104.57
N ASP A 995 15.53 -16.05 104.21
CA ASP A 995 14.74 -17.07 104.80
C ASP A 995 13.19 -16.82 104.91
N GLN A 996 12.63 -17.87 104.59
CA GLN A 996 11.37 -18.47 105.11
C GLN A 996 9.96 -17.97 104.71
N SER A 997 9.35 -18.86 103.96
CA SER A 997 8.00 -19.46 104.26
C SER A 997 6.78 -18.55 104.23
N ASP A 998 5.82 -18.79 103.52
CA ASP A 998 4.76 -19.77 103.58
C ASP A 998 3.53 -19.36 102.77
N SER A 999 3.00 -20.32 102.08
CA SER A 999 1.61 -20.57 101.82
C SER A 999 0.57 -19.52 101.38
N GLY A 1000 -0.05 -19.81 100.31
CA GLY A 1000 -1.48 -19.75 100.32
C GLY A 1000 -2.24 -18.95 99.28
N SER A 1001 -2.78 -19.72 98.40
CA SER A 1001 -3.94 -19.57 97.50
C SER A 1001 -3.74 -18.93 96.25
#